data_deaa68ef3c5119309360fa09a7749224
#
_entry.id   deaa68ef3c5119309360fa09a7749224
#
_cell.length_a   1.000
_cell.length_b   1.000
_cell.length_c   1.000
_cell.angle_alpha   90.00
_cell.angle_beta   90.00
_cell.angle_gamma   90.00
#
_symmetry.space_group_name_H-M   'P 1'
#
loop_
_entity.id
_entity.type
_entity.pdbx_description
1 polymer ?
#
loop_
_entity_poly.entity_id
_entity_poly.type
_entity_poly.pdbx_seq_one_letter_code
_entity_poly.pdbx_strand_id
1 'polypeptide(L)'
;VRVHLIAPTAIDSEDGEELFDLEFSKKGRRDPKSLPIGHGLFVEVNPSVLRDGDTTDVDVIAPTSEDMWWSDEEHRGVSNKVDAEAKWKTYEEYEGLDDDKKRGSLDVSAGIRGFSGGLSNAPIEVSGNYEPDIAKTYTFSVEKRGTVGITRGLQMRWEDTFGGAGSIEIGEGYTPGTPISFDEGLRLALGKGDLYADDYFTVSTETSTVRLAQDLVLRLGATRSGEGLEVRRSENIANDVIPGLDLEFFSSSEKPVTVSVLGDTEVAKERIHDFVDAYNTFQATAKEVSKFDKSTNTAAPLLSDRNLSQMVNEIATTSIATVSGLPQSTNMLFSIGLKIDDRGMMSIEEKKLNEKIVDEFSNVANLFRSHGKTDNPDINFLGMTENTRVNPSGYRVDVSNAAKRGFYLGTPLPGIIKVDETNNVLIIKNNGRVSDPIELRKDNYTLGSLAKTIQNRLMEDKALGRRKLQVREEEGRLKIISGTFGNSSTIEVEPGPDKDLSSLGLTDGISTPGEDVAGSIGNVEATGRGQLLVGAKDSNTDGLRLFVTLSEDDLVDEQEATVNISKGVAVKLGHKLDKLNDPLDGNVKRATDDITGQMTSFDEQISLLNKRADTKQTRLQRKFAKLDSTMGRLKSQQSYMTQQLSAMSGARKS
;
A
#
# COMPACT_ATOMS: atom_id res chain seq x y z
N VAL A 1 6.17 10.89 13.33
CA VAL A 1 7.10 10.61 12.22
C VAL A 1 7.56 11.93 11.65
N ARG A 2 8.85 12.13 11.52
CA ARG A 2 9.46 13.26 10.81
C ARG A 2 10.01 12.77 9.49
N VAL A 3 9.77 13.51 8.43
CA VAL A 3 10.32 13.23 7.10
C VAL A 3 11.27 14.37 6.76
N HIS A 4 12.55 14.07 6.65
CA HIS A 4 13.57 15.01 6.20
C HIS A 4 13.82 14.79 4.71
N LEU A 5 13.81 15.88 3.96
CA LEU A 5 14.17 15.91 2.56
C LEU A 5 15.44 16.74 2.42
N ILE A 6 16.46 16.10 1.91
CA ILE A 6 17.77 16.72 1.70
C ILE A 6 17.98 16.79 0.19
N ALA A 7 18.04 18.01 -0.38
CA ALA A 7 18.48 18.21 -1.74
C ALA A 7 20.00 18.38 -1.75
N PRO A 8 20.73 17.69 -2.62
CA PRO A 8 22.15 17.98 -2.81
C PRO A 8 22.29 19.40 -3.39
N THR A 9 22.91 20.30 -2.64
CA THR A 9 23.28 21.63 -3.14
C THR A 9 24.35 21.53 -4.22
N ALA A 10 24.37 22.53 -5.12
CA ALA A 10 25.31 22.61 -6.23
C ALA A 10 26.76 22.47 -5.75
N ILE A 11 27.46 21.69 -6.45
CA ILE A 11 28.85 21.24 -6.63
C ILE A 11 29.95 21.69 -5.62
N ASP A 12 29.78 22.66 -4.73
CA ASP A 12 30.86 23.22 -3.90
C ASP A 12 30.56 23.39 -2.41
N SER A 13 29.53 22.80 -1.84
CA SER A 13 29.34 22.81 -0.38
C SER A 13 29.20 21.38 0.15
N GLU A 14 30.02 21.03 1.13
CA GLU A 14 30.00 19.74 1.84
C GLU A 14 28.74 19.54 2.69
N ASP A 15 27.92 20.57 2.85
CA ASP A 15 26.68 20.55 3.62
C ASP A 15 25.48 20.70 2.69
N GLY A 16 24.67 19.62 2.56
CA GLY A 16 23.39 19.66 1.89
C GLY A 16 22.43 20.64 2.60
N GLU A 17 21.71 21.50 1.87
CA GLU A 17 20.66 22.33 2.47
C GLU A 17 19.47 21.44 2.84
N GLU A 18 19.05 21.51 4.11
CA GLU A 18 17.83 20.89 4.61
C GLU A 18 16.64 21.61 3.99
N LEU A 19 15.92 20.97 3.06
CA LEU A 19 14.81 21.60 2.34
C LEU A 19 13.59 21.80 3.21
N PHE A 20 13.24 20.79 4.03
CA PHE A 20 12.08 20.85 4.93
C PHE A 20 12.20 19.83 6.07
N ASP A 21 11.82 20.25 7.26
CA ASP A 21 11.56 19.39 8.41
C ASP A 21 10.04 19.35 8.65
N LEU A 22 9.41 18.22 8.38
CA LEU A 22 7.98 18.04 8.48
C LEU A 22 7.61 17.27 9.74
N GLU A 23 6.93 17.97 10.65
CA GLU A 23 6.46 17.40 11.91
C GLU A 23 4.96 17.04 11.86
N PHE A 24 4.63 15.78 12.06
CA PHE A 24 3.26 15.28 12.07
C PHE A 24 2.71 15.30 13.50
N SER A 25 1.86 16.26 13.85
CA SER A 25 1.27 16.37 15.17
C SER A 25 0.01 15.52 15.35
N LYS A 26 -0.23 15.11 16.59
CA LYS A 26 -1.19 14.11 17.10
C LYS A 26 -2.68 14.35 16.82
N LYS A 27 -3.11 15.49 16.31
CA LYS A 27 -4.54 15.88 16.25
C LYS A 27 -5.28 15.46 14.98
N GLY A 28 -4.63 14.78 14.06
CA GLY A 28 -5.25 14.30 12.81
C GLY A 28 -5.47 12.79 12.87
N ARG A 29 -6.72 12.36 12.89
CA ARG A 29 -7.15 11.01 12.57
C ARG A 29 -6.44 10.50 11.31
N ARG A 30 -6.14 9.23 11.26
CA ARG A 30 -5.88 8.25 10.19
C ARG A 30 -5.99 8.64 8.69
N ASP A 31 -6.23 9.89 8.35
CA ASP A 31 -6.25 10.35 6.96
C ASP A 31 -4.84 10.77 6.58
N PRO A 32 -4.29 10.25 5.48
CA PRO A 32 -3.02 10.67 4.94
C PRO A 32 -3.07 12.17 4.69
N LYS A 33 -2.03 12.90 5.09
CA LYS A 33 -1.90 14.32 4.80
C LYS A 33 -0.87 14.51 3.71
N SER A 34 -1.33 15.04 2.60
CA SER A 34 -0.46 15.51 1.53
C SER A 34 0.20 16.83 1.96
N LEU A 35 1.52 16.88 1.97
CA LEU A 35 2.32 18.04 2.37
C LEU A 35 3.22 18.46 1.22
N PRO A 36 3.15 19.74 0.79
CA PRO A 36 4.03 20.24 -0.26
C PRO A 36 5.47 20.36 0.28
N ILE A 37 6.43 19.81 -0.45
CA ILE A 37 7.85 19.81 -0.11
C ILE A 37 8.69 20.68 -1.02
N GLY A 38 8.07 21.50 -1.86
CA GLY A 38 8.74 22.39 -2.81
C GLY A 38 8.95 21.75 -4.19
N HIS A 39 9.31 22.55 -5.16
CA HIS A 39 9.55 22.13 -6.56
C HIS A 39 8.40 21.29 -7.17
N GLY A 40 7.15 21.52 -6.75
CA GLY A 40 6.00 20.78 -7.22
C GLY A 40 5.88 19.36 -6.67
N LEU A 41 6.65 18.97 -5.66
CA LEU A 41 6.55 17.67 -5.00
C LEU A 41 5.64 17.74 -3.77
N PHE A 42 4.82 16.70 -3.60
CA PHE A 42 4.01 16.47 -2.39
C PHE A 42 4.35 15.09 -1.83
N VAL A 43 4.38 14.98 -0.51
CA VAL A 43 4.55 13.70 0.19
C VAL A 43 3.32 13.42 1.02
N GLU A 44 2.73 12.26 0.82
CA GLU A 44 1.66 11.74 1.66
C GLU A 44 2.22 10.62 2.53
N VAL A 45 2.16 10.82 3.86
CA VAL A 45 2.78 9.91 4.81
C VAL A 45 1.71 9.15 5.58
N ASN A 46 1.76 7.81 5.53
CA ASN A 46 0.99 6.95 6.40
C ASN A 46 1.83 6.49 7.60
N PRO A 47 1.69 7.14 8.76
CA PRO A 47 2.56 6.89 9.91
C PRO A 47 2.40 5.49 10.54
N SER A 48 1.41 4.70 10.12
CA SER A 48 1.17 3.37 10.67
C SER A 48 2.08 2.28 10.07
N VAL A 49 2.73 2.55 8.96
CA VAL A 49 3.51 1.55 8.20
C VAL A 49 5.01 1.88 8.16
N LEU A 50 5.38 3.16 8.25
CA LEU A 50 6.77 3.61 8.19
C LEU A 50 7.57 3.19 9.43
N ARG A 51 8.82 2.78 9.20
CA ARG A 51 9.78 2.40 10.24
C ARG A 51 10.84 3.49 10.38
N ASP A 52 11.31 3.69 11.61
CA ASP A 52 12.43 4.58 11.88
C ASP A 52 13.72 4.04 11.25
N GLY A 53 14.48 4.92 10.63
CA GLY A 53 15.67 4.58 9.90
C GLY A 53 15.44 4.10 8.46
N ASP A 54 14.18 4.06 7.98
CA ASP A 54 13.91 3.83 6.57
C ASP A 54 14.43 5.04 5.78
N THR A 55 15.42 4.81 4.93
CA THR A 55 15.97 5.79 3.99
C THR A 55 15.95 5.21 2.60
N THR A 56 15.58 6.00 1.61
CA THR A 56 15.66 5.62 0.21
C THR A 56 15.98 6.85 -0.63
N ASP A 57 16.86 6.67 -1.60
CA ASP A 57 17.15 7.67 -2.59
C ASP A 57 16.21 7.44 -3.79
N VAL A 58 15.50 8.49 -4.19
CA VAL A 58 14.57 8.45 -5.31
C VAL A 58 15.09 9.35 -6.42
N ASP A 59 15.43 8.76 -7.55
CA ASP A 59 15.78 9.48 -8.77
C ASP A 59 14.51 9.57 -9.63
N VAL A 60 14.00 10.79 -9.84
CA VAL A 60 12.79 11.04 -10.61
C VAL A 60 13.21 11.41 -12.03
N ILE A 61 13.03 10.47 -12.94
CA ILE A 61 13.19 10.70 -14.37
C ILE A 61 11.79 10.99 -14.93
N ALA A 62 11.32 12.20 -14.72
CA ALA A 62 10.13 12.66 -15.42
C ALA A 62 10.52 13.18 -16.80
N PRO A 63 9.56 13.25 -17.73
CA PRO A 63 9.78 13.94 -19.01
C PRO A 63 10.30 15.34 -18.76
N THR A 64 11.19 15.81 -19.63
CA THR A 64 11.73 17.17 -19.54
C THR A 64 10.61 18.19 -19.60
N SER A 65 10.83 19.42 -19.13
CA SER A 65 9.82 20.48 -19.19
C SER A 65 9.29 20.74 -20.61
N GLU A 66 10.09 20.45 -21.64
CA GLU A 66 9.70 20.47 -23.05
C GLU A 66 8.63 19.42 -23.38
N ASP A 67 8.58 18.34 -22.60
CA ASP A 67 7.65 17.23 -22.80
C ASP A 67 6.33 17.43 -22.03
N MET A 68 6.32 18.23 -20.97
CA MET A 68 5.19 18.35 -20.04
C MET A 68 4.06 19.26 -20.53
N TRP A 69 4.35 20.29 -21.32
CA TRP A 69 3.32 21.23 -21.75
C TRP A 69 2.37 20.67 -22.83
N TRP A 70 2.74 19.56 -23.49
CA TRP A 70 1.88 18.85 -24.42
C TRP A 70 0.87 17.90 -23.76
N SER A 71 0.99 17.62 -22.48
CA SER A 71 0.08 16.73 -21.76
C SER A 71 -1.16 17.44 -21.18
N ASP A 72 -1.32 18.74 -21.42
CA ASP A 72 -2.46 19.50 -20.93
C ASP A 72 -3.76 19.08 -21.63
N GLU A 73 -4.84 18.89 -20.85
CA GLU A 73 -6.15 18.47 -21.38
C GLU A 73 -6.73 19.45 -22.40
N GLU A 74 -6.39 20.72 -22.33
CA GLU A 74 -6.82 21.74 -23.33
C GLU A 74 -6.27 21.47 -24.72
N HIS A 75 -5.19 20.70 -24.86
CA HIS A 75 -4.57 20.37 -26.13
C HIS A 75 -4.99 18.99 -26.66
N ARG A 76 -5.83 18.25 -25.95
CA ARG A 76 -6.38 16.97 -26.41
C ARG A 76 -7.53 17.21 -27.37
N GLY A 77 -7.37 16.72 -28.59
CA GLY A 77 -8.50 16.61 -29.53
C GLY A 77 -8.66 17.74 -30.53
N VAL A 78 -7.66 18.57 -30.72
CA VAL A 78 -7.65 19.54 -31.82
C VAL A 78 -6.97 18.93 -33.03
N SER A 79 -7.63 18.99 -34.18
CA SER A 79 -7.07 18.54 -35.47
C SER A 79 -5.71 19.20 -35.73
N ASN A 80 -4.72 18.38 -36.01
CA ASN A 80 -3.38 18.85 -36.28
C ASN A 80 -3.36 19.66 -37.58
N LYS A 81 -3.05 20.93 -37.46
CA LYS A 81 -2.83 21.78 -38.61
C LYS A 81 -1.37 21.67 -39.00
N VAL A 82 -1.13 21.08 -40.17
CA VAL A 82 0.21 21.02 -40.74
C VAL A 82 0.54 22.41 -41.31
N ASP A 83 1.50 23.06 -40.70
CA ASP A 83 2.08 24.27 -41.21
C ASP A 83 3.50 23.94 -41.68
N ALA A 84 3.75 24.10 -43.00
CA ALA A 84 5.00 23.68 -43.64
C ALA A 84 6.25 24.44 -43.17
N GLU A 85 6.07 25.52 -42.47
CA GLU A 85 7.15 26.23 -41.78
C GLU A 85 7.46 25.69 -40.38
N ALA A 86 6.74 24.68 -39.89
CA ALA A 86 6.96 24.13 -38.56
C ALA A 86 8.28 23.38 -38.49
N LYS A 87 9.33 24.11 -38.22
CA LYS A 87 10.54 23.54 -37.59
C LYS A 87 10.21 23.17 -36.19
N TRP A 88 10.93 22.19 -35.64
CA TRP A 88 11.03 22.03 -34.18
C TRP A 88 11.31 23.42 -33.59
N LYS A 89 10.39 23.87 -32.74
CA LYS A 89 10.58 25.09 -31.96
C LYS A 89 11.01 24.67 -30.59
N THR A 90 11.99 25.36 -30.03
CA THR A 90 12.34 25.22 -28.61
C THR A 90 11.14 25.62 -27.75
N TYR A 91 11.11 25.20 -26.49
CA TYR A 91 10.04 25.59 -25.56
C TYR A 91 9.81 27.12 -25.54
N GLU A 92 10.89 27.92 -25.55
CA GLU A 92 10.82 29.38 -25.61
C GLU A 92 10.18 29.89 -26.88
N GLU A 93 10.48 29.28 -28.03
CA GLU A 93 9.86 29.62 -29.30
C GLU A 93 8.38 29.24 -29.36
N TYR A 94 8.01 28.15 -28.68
CA TYR A 94 6.63 27.73 -28.56
C TYR A 94 5.83 28.67 -27.65
N GLU A 95 6.34 29.05 -26.47
CA GLU A 95 5.71 30.02 -25.58
C GLU A 95 5.42 31.37 -26.26
N GLY A 96 6.24 31.75 -27.19
CA GLY A 96 6.08 32.97 -27.99
C GLY A 96 5.04 32.88 -29.12
N LEU A 97 4.41 31.69 -29.34
CA LEU A 97 3.37 31.54 -30.36
C LEU A 97 1.98 31.97 -29.85
N ASP A 98 1.14 32.47 -30.75
CA ASP A 98 -0.28 32.65 -30.50
C ASP A 98 -0.95 31.29 -30.26
N ASP A 99 -2.00 31.24 -29.39
CA ASP A 99 -2.69 30.02 -28.98
C ASP A 99 -3.21 29.18 -30.17
N ASP A 100 -3.63 29.84 -31.29
CA ASP A 100 -4.06 29.15 -32.49
C ASP A 100 -2.93 28.41 -33.22
N LYS A 101 -1.67 28.82 -33.01
CA LYS A 101 -0.49 28.17 -33.57
C LYS A 101 0.09 27.09 -32.62
N LYS A 102 -0.21 27.18 -31.35
CA LYS A 102 0.12 26.12 -30.35
C LYS A 102 -0.74 24.89 -30.59
N ARG A 103 -1.96 25.06 -31.05
CA ARG A 103 -2.87 23.95 -31.33
C ARG A 103 -2.51 23.34 -32.68
N GLY A 104 -1.93 22.14 -32.68
CA GLY A 104 -1.69 21.34 -33.87
C GLY A 104 -0.41 21.65 -34.63
N SER A 105 0.69 21.93 -33.93
CA SER A 105 2.00 21.93 -34.61
C SER A 105 2.41 20.49 -34.90
N LEU A 106 2.59 20.20 -36.19
CA LEU A 106 3.20 18.95 -36.64
C LEU A 106 4.70 19.13 -36.72
N ASP A 107 5.43 18.11 -36.26
CA ASP A 107 6.81 17.98 -36.62
C ASP A 107 6.90 17.45 -38.03
N VAL A 108 7.06 18.36 -38.96
CA VAL A 108 7.58 18.01 -40.26
C VAL A 108 9.07 17.88 -40.09
N SER A 109 9.53 16.64 -39.82
CA SER A 109 10.91 16.39 -39.49
C SER A 109 11.85 17.06 -40.48
N ALA A 110 12.99 17.52 -39.97
CA ALA A 110 14.04 18.26 -40.67
C ALA A 110 14.61 17.59 -41.94
N GLY A 111 13.93 16.57 -42.49
CA GLY A 111 14.18 15.93 -43.78
C GLY A 111 13.84 16.79 -44.99
N ILE A 112 13.06 17.87 -44.84
CA ILE A 112 12.80 18.80 -45.95
C ILE A 112 13.99 19.76 -46.13
N ARG A 113 15.13 19.21 -46.45
CA ARG A 113 16.29 19.97 -46.94
C ARG A 113 16.43 19.85 -48.45
N GLY A 114 15.34 19.99 -49.16
CA GLY A 114 15.37 19.68 -50.59
C GLY A 114 15.39 18.17 -50.84
N PHE A 115 15.58 17.78 -52.07
CA PHE A 115 15.61 16.36 -52.45
C PHE A 115 16.90 15.68 -51.98
N SER A 116 16.79 14.49 -51.37
CA SER A 116 17.91 13.77 -50.82
C SER A 116 18.82 13.26 -51.97
N GLY A 117 20.07 13.66 -51.93
CA GLY A 117 21.10 13.23 -52.87
C GLY A 117 20.99 13.86 -54.24
N GLY A 118 20.10 14.84 -54.45
CA GLY A 118 19.65 15.26 -55.73
C GLY A 118 20.04 16.64 -56.20
N LEU A 119 19.75 16.83 -57.46
CA LEU A 119 19.90 18.11 -58.18
C LEU A 119 18.57 18.88 -58.20
N SER A 120 17.50 18.31 -57.67
CA SER A 120 16.18 18.95 -57.58
C SER A 120 16.20 20.16 -56.68
N ASN A 121 15.58 21.26 -57.12
CA ASN A 121 15.66 22.56 -56.45
C ASN A 121 14.28 23.23 -56.27
N ALA A 122 13.18 22.56 -56.60
CA ALA A 122 11.84 23.10 -56.37
C ALA A 122 11.57 23.21 -54.85
N PRO A 123 11.18 24.38 -54.33
CA PRO A 123 10.76 24.53 -52.96
C PRO A 123 9.56 23.63 -52.63
N ILE A 124 9.57 23.03 -51.45
CA ILE A 124 8.54 22.10 -50.96
C ILE A 124 7.81 22.76 -49.80
N GLU A 125 6.48 22.76 -49.85
CA GLU A 125 5.61 23.24 -48.82
C GLU A 125 4.55 22.17 -48.54
N VAL A 126 4.39 21.76 -47.26
CA VAL A 126 3.38 20.80 -46.79
C VAL A 126 2.41 21.53 -45.90
N SER A 127 1.11 21.34 -46.12
CA SER A 127 0.04 21.97 -45.33
C SER A 127 -1.15 21.03 -45.21
N GLY A 128 -2.11 21.38 -44.37
CA GLY A 128 -3.34 20.61 -44.18
C GLY A 128 -3.59 20.21 -42.72
N ASN A 129 -4.66 19.43 -42.51
CA ASN A 129 -5.00 18.87 -41.23
C ASN A 129 -4.81 17.36 -41.31
N TYR A 130 -3.99 16.81 -40.42
CA TYR A 130 -3.80 15.38 -40.30
C TYR A 130 -4.66 14.87 -39.12
N GLU A 131 -5.69 14.10 -39.41
CA GLU A 131 -6.66 13.65 -38.40
C GLU A 131 -6.40 12.25 -37.80
N PRO A 132 -5.63 11.33 -38.43
CA PRO A 132 -5.40 9.99 -37.92
C PRO A 132 -4.56 9.98 -36.66
N ASP A 133 -4.81 8.97 -35.80
CA ASP A 133 -4.08 8.75 -34.52
C ASP A 133 -2.73 8.02 -34.68
N ILE A 134 -2.30 7.77 -35.93
CA ILE A 134 -1.07 7.03 -36.23
C ILE A 134 -0.11 7.92 -37.00
N ALA A 135 1.11 8.04 -36.46
CA ALA A 135 2.17 8.73 -37.18
C ALA A 135 2.57 7.96 -38.44
N LYS A 136 2.64 8.63 -39.56
CA LYS A 136 3.08 8.08 -40.85
C LYS A 136 4.29 8.85 -41.37
N THR A 137 5.14 8.15 -42.09
CA THR A 137 6.18 8.79 -42.89
C THR A 137 5.87 8.56 -44.35
N TYR A 138 5.69 9.63 -45.07
CA TYR A 138 5.47 9.64 -46.51
C TYR A 138 6.80 9.86 -47.21
N THR A 139 7.12 9.00 -48.18
CA THR A 139 8.28 9.16 -49.06
C THR A 139 7.80 9.58 -50.44
N PHE A 140 8.18 10.76 -50.85
CA PHE A 140 7.90 11.32 -52.18
C PHE A 140 9.10 11.10 -53.08
N SER A 141 8.90 10.52 -54.24
CA SER A 141 9.95 10.27 -55.25
C SER A 141 9.61 10.85 -56.64
N VAL A 142 10.62 11.30 -57.30
CA VAL A 142 10.51 11.85 -58.67
C VAL A 142 10.75 10.77 -59.69
N GLU A 143 9.76 10.41 -60.49
CA GLU A 143 9.89 9.33 -61.48
C GLU A 143 10.63 9.75 -62.76
N LYS A 144 10.52 11.00 -63.15
CA LYS A 144 11.21 11.53 -64.37
C LYS A 144 11.66 12.97 -64.17
N ARG A 145 12.72 13.33 -64.88
CA ARG A 145 13.22 14.71 -64.89
C ARG A 145 12.23 15.68 -65.58
N GLY A 146 12.03 16.87 -64.99
CA GLY A 146 11.21 17.90 -65.51
C GLY A 146 11.20 19.18 -64.68
N THR A 147 10.59 20.26 -65.27
CA THR A 147 10.38 21.51 -64.51
C THR A 147 8.93 21.60 -64.06
N VAL A 148 8.72 21.94 -62.79
CA VAL A 148 7.41 22.07 -62.19
C VAL A 148 6.53 23.09 -62.92
N GLY A 149 5.30 22.69 -63.27
CA GLY A 149 4.32 23.50 -63.95
C GLY A 149 4.56 23.61 -65.46
N ILE A 150 5.61 23.03 -66.02
CA ILE A 150 5.99 23.18 -67.44
C ILE A 150 6.06 21.82 -68.17
N THR A 151 6.71 20.84 -67.55
CA THR A 151 6.96 19.55 -68.19
C THR A 151 5.70 18.72 -68.29
N ARG A 152 5.25 18.32 -69.45
CA ARG A 152 4.04 17.52 -69.68
C ARG A 152 4.16 16.11 -68.96
N GLY A 153 3.15 15.75 -68.14
CA GLY A 153 3.07 14.46 -67.44
C GLY A 153 4.19 14.29 -66.45
N LEU A 154 4.68 15.36 -65.83
CA LEU A 154 5.56 15.29 -64.66
C LEU A 154 4.73 14.93 -63.45
N GLN A 155 5.07 13.82 -62.82
CA GLN A 155 4.39 13.30 -61.63
C GLN A 155 5.41 13.01 -60.55
N MET A 156 4.96 13.11 -59.30
CA MET A 156 5.66 12.66 -58.10
C MET A 156 4.87 11.52 -57.46
N ARG A 157 5.52 10.40 -57.21
CA ARG A 157 4.94 9.28 -56.49
C ARG A 157 5.19 9.45 -55.02
N TRP A 158 4.21 9.04 -54.19
CA TRP A 158 4.39 8.94 -52.76
C TRP A 158 3.98 7.56 -52.25
N GLU A 159 4.66 7.13 -51.18
CA GLU A 159 4.37 5.91 -50.45
C GLU A 159 4.44 6.23 -48.99
N ASP A 160 3.54 5.65 -48.16
CA ASP A 160 3.58 5.77 -46.71
C ASP A 160 4.17 4.52 -46.07
N THR A 161 4.51 4.62 -44.76
CA THR A 161 5.07 3.52 -43.97
C THR A 161 4.13 2.32 -43.80
N PHE A 162 2.85 2.46 -44.14
CA PHE A 162 1.83 1.41 -44.03
C PHE A 162 1.36 0.85 -45.35
N GLY A 163 2.05 1.21 -46.45
CA GLY A 163 1.77 0.68 -47.80
C GLY A 163 0.71 1.49 -48.58
N GLY A 164 0.27 2.61 -48.03
CA GLY A 164 -0.48 3.62 -48.85
C GLY A 164 0.43 4.20 -49.91
N ALA A 165 -0.10 4.38 -51.13
CA ALA A 165 0.67 4.94 -52.23
C ALA A 165 -0.22 5.72 -53.19
N GLY A 166 0.35 6.73 -53.85
CA GLY A 166 -0.35 7.54 -54.84
C GLY A 166 0.60 8.35 -55.70
N SER A 167 0.04 9.18 -56.58
CA SER A 167 0.81 10.09 -57.41
C SER A 167 0.18 11.47 -57.47
N ILE A 168 1.00 12.48 -57.59
CA ILE A 168 0.63 13.88 -57.69
C ILE A 168 1.11 14.42 -59.02
N GLU A 169 0.20 14.99 -59.83
CA GLU A 169 0.55 15.67 -61.11
C GLU A 169 1.02 17.10 -60.86
N ILE A 170 2.25 17.38 -61.24
CA ILE A 170 2.92 18.67 -61.02
C ILE A 170 3.52 19.25 -62.31
N GLY A 171 3.09 18.70 -63.45
CA GLY A 171 3.55 19.10 -64.77
C GLY A 171 2.74 20.22 -65.40
N GLU A 172 2.60 20.17 -66.77
CA GLU A 172 1.84 21.15 -67.52
C GLU A 172 0.41 21.32 -67.03
N GLY A 173 0.04 22.54 -66.62
CA GLY A 173 -1.26 22.87 -66.02
C GLY A 173 -1.21 23.02 -64.48
N TYR A 174 -0.16 22.59 -63.79
CA TYR A 174 0.06 22.87 -62.40
C TYR A 174 0.64 24.28 -62.20
N THR A 175 0.03 25.07 -61.35
CA THR A 175 0.58 26.39 -60.98
C THR A 175 1.52 26.19 -59.80
N PRO A 176 2.84 26.45 -59.97
CA PRO A 176 3.79 26.29 -58.84
C PRO A 176 3.39 27.05 -57.57
N GLY A 177 3.42 26.37 -56.40
CA GLY A 177 2.98 26.89 -55.12
C GLY A 177 1.50 26.62 -54.77
N THR A 178 0.74 25.94 -55.66
CA THR A 178 -0.65 25.59 -55.38
C THR A 178 -0.71 24.27 -54.59
N PRO A 179 -1.34 24.24 -53.42
CA PRO A 179 -1.45 23.00 -52.63
C PRO A 179 -2.33 21.94 -53.29
N ILE A 180 -1.84 20.71 -53.44
CA ILE A 180 -2.55 19.54 -53.95
C ILE A 180 -2.74 18.55 -52.79
N SER A 181 -3.96 18.08 -52.56
CA SER A 181 -4.23 17.04 -51.55
C SER A 181 -3.65 15.71 -52.04
N PHE A 182 -3.01 14.94 -51.11
CA PHE A 182 -2.45 13.64 -51.45
C PHE A 182 -2.96 12.51 -50.54
N ASP A 183 -3.04 12.69 -49.19
CA ASP A 183 -3.58 11.70 -48.30
C ASP A 183 -4.08 12.38 -47.00
N GLU A 184 -5.15 11.83 -46.39
CA GLU A 184 -5.66 12.10 -45.04
C GLU A 184 -5.69 13.60 -44.63
N GLY A 185 -6.13 14.48 -45.55
CA GLY A 185 -6.20 15.92 -45.30
C GLY A 185 -4.90 16.68 -45.53
N LEU A 186 -3.81 15.98 -45.84
CA LEU A 186 -2.51 16.57 -46.16
C LEU A 186 -2.46 17.14 -47.55
N ARG A 187 -1.73 18.22 -47.71
CA ARG A 187 -1.53 18.90 -48.99
C ARG A 187 -0.05 19.19 -49.22
N LEU A 188 0.39 18.98 -50.45
CA LEU A 188 1.74 19.28 -50.88
C LEU A 188 1.69 20.40 -51.96
N ALA A 189 2.52 21.41 -51.81
CA ALA A 189 2.76 22.41 -52.83
C ALA A 189 4.25 22.41 -53.21
N LEU A 190 4.51 22.48 -54.53
CA LEU A 190 5.85 22.58 -55.07
C LEU A 190 6.01 23.92 -55.73
N GLY A 191 7.01 24.66 -55.31
CA GLY A 191 7.38 25.92 -55.94
C GLY A 191 8.06 25.72 -57.30
N LYS A 192 8.42 26.82 -57.98
CA LYS A 192 9.14 26.79 -59.24
C LYS A 192 10.52 26.17 -59.09
N GLY A 193 10.85 25.16 -59.89
CA GLY A 193 12.15 24.51 -59.88
C GLY A 193 12.22 23.32 -60.82
N ASP A 194 13.43 22.76 -60.94
CA ASP A 194 13.72 21.56 -61.71
C ASP A 194 13.76 20.36 -60.80
N LEU A 195 13.17 19.25 -61.22
CA LEU A 195 13.17 17.97 -60.58
C LEU A 195 13.98 16.96 -61.38
N TYR A 196 14.73 16.09 -60.68
CA TYR A 196 15.55 15.06 -61.29
C TYR A 196 15.04 13.68 -60.86
N ALA A 197 15.06 12.74 -61.79
CA ALA A 197 14.63 11.36 -61.51
C ALA A 197 15.43 10.77 -60.35
N ASP A 198 14.77 9.92 -59.55
CA ASP A 198 15.30 9.23 -58.36
C ASP A 198 15.58 10.14 -57.17
N ASP A 199 15.39 11.44 -57.27
CA ASP A 199 15.42 12.32 -56.09
C ASP A 199 14.16 12.11 -55.25
N TYR A 200 14.31 12.15 -53.93
CA TYR A 200 13.21 11.97 -52.98
C TYR A 200 13.33 12.89 -51.79
N PHE A 201 12.20 13.05 -51.08
CA PHE A 201 12.13 13.63 -49.75
C PHE A 201 11.07 12.91 -48.91
N THR A 202 11.15 13.06 -47.62
CA THR A 202 10.22 12.44 -46.67
C THR A 202 9.45 13.49 -45.89
N VAL A 203 8.18 13.19 -45.59
CA VAL A 203 7.32 13.97 -44.71
C VAL A 203 6.85 13.03 -43.63
N SER A 204 7.21 13.31 -42.38
CA SER A 204 6.73 12.55 -41.23
C SER A 204 5.61 13.33 -40.56
N THR A 205 4.49 12.64 -40.31
CA THR A 205 3.39 13.17 -39.52
C THR A 205 3.47 12.63 -38.16
N GLU A 206 3.26 13.47 -37.16
CA GLU A 206 3.03 13.04 -35.82
C GLU A 206 1.56 13.29 -35.44
N THR A 207 1.02 12.48 -34.57
CA THR A 207 -0.35 12.65 -34.09
C THR A 207 -0.45 13.87 -33.18
N SER A 208 -1.66 14.41 -32.99
CA SER A 208 -1.92 15.62 -32.19
C SER A 208 -1.48 15.51 -30.72
N THR A 209 -1.30 14.32 -30.25
CA THR A 209 -0.51 14.04 -29.08
C THR A 209 0.91 13.78 -29.55
N VAL A 210 1.65 14.82 -29.85
CA VAL A 210 3.06 14.75 -30.27
C VAL A 210 3.91 13.95 -29.27
N ARG A 211 3.43 13.81 -28.05
CA ARG A 211 3.92 12.82 -27.10
C ARG A 211 2.74 12.20 -26.35
N LEU A 212 2.61 10.90 -26.46
CA LEU A 212 1.78 10.12 -25.57
C LEU A 212 2.23 10.40 -24.14
N ALA A 213 1.27 10.50 -23.23
CA ALA A 213 1.57 10.59 -21.82
C ALA A 213 2.64 9.54 -21.47
N GLN A 214 3.76 9.98 -20.90
CA GLN A 214 4.83 9.07 -20.49
C GLN A 214 4.58 8.63 -19.07
N ASP A 215 4.94 7.39 -18.81
CA ASP A 215 4.90 6.87 -17.44
C ASP A 215 5.88 7.67 -16.56
N LEU A 216 5.49 7.91 -15.32
CA LEU A 216 6.42 8.28 -14.27
C LEU A 216 7.47 7.18 -14.13
N VAL A 217 8.74 7.52 -14.25
CA VAL A 217 9.86 6.60 -14.05
C VAL A 217 10.61 7.00 -12.78
N LEU A 218 10.60 6.11 -11.80
CA LEU A 218 11.31 6.26 -10.53
C LEU A 218 12.47 5.28 -10.47
N ARG A 219 13.60 5.69 -9.93
CA ARG A 219 14.69 4.78 -9.57
C ARG A 219 14.92 4.84 -8.07
N LEU A 220 14.69 3.72 -7.41
CA LEU A 220 14.84 3.57 -5.96
C LEU A 220 16.21 3.01 -5.62
N GLY A 221 16.83 3.58 -4.58
CA GLY A 221 18.16 3.16 -4.14
C GLY A 221 19.27 3.57 -5.10
N ALA A 222 19.03 4.52 -5.99
CA ALA A 222 20.02 5.05 -6.91
C ALA A 222 21.00 5.96 -6.16
N THR A 223 22.24 5.54 -6.02
CA THR A 223 23.35 6.40 -5.53
C THR A 223 24.00 7.20 -6.64
N ARG A 224 23.75 6.81 -7.90
CA ARG A 224 24.18 7.49 -9.11
C ARG A 224 23.12 7.41 -10.20
N SER A 225 23.11 8.40 -11.09
CA SER A 225 22.19 8.36 -12.26
C SER A 225 22.39 7.06 -13.06
N GLY A 226 21.29 6.36 -13.27
CA GLY A 226 21.26 5.09 -14.01
C GLY A 226 21.34 3.82 -13.19
N GLU A 227 21.55 3.92 -11.86
CA GLU A 227 21.52 2.80 -10.92
C GLU A 227 20.18 2.77 -10.15
N GLY A 228 19.88 1.65 -9.52
CA GLY A 228 18.68 1.46 -8.67
C GLY A 228 17.55 0.69 -9.35
N LEU A 229 16.52 0.36 -8.56
CA LEU A 229 15.33 -0.35 -9.04
C LEU A 229 14.43 0.62 -9.80
N GLU A 230 14.29 0.42 -11.11
CA GLU A 230 13.38 1.22 -11.94
C GLU A 230 11.93 0.79 -11.71
N VAL A 231 11.12 1.75 -11.34
CA VAL A 231 9.66 1.59 -11.14
C VAL A 231 8.93 2.56 -12.06
N ARG A 232 7.99 2.05 -12.85
CA ARG A 232 7.16 2.85 -13.77
C ARG A 232 5.74 2.92 -13.26
N ARG A 233 5.12 4.11 -13.37
CA ARG A 233 3.71 4.35 -13.03
C ARG A 233 3.07 5.19 -14.13
N SER A 234 1.83 4.88 -14.44
CA SER A 234 1.02 5.65 -15.39
C SER A 234 0.47 6.96 -14.82
N GLU A 235 0.59 7.14 -13.52
CA GLU A 235 0.17 8.34 -12.80
C GLU A 235 1.38 8.93 -12.08
N ASN A 236 1.35 10.23 -11.83
CA ASN A 236 2.39 10.93 -11.07
C ASN A 236 2.32 10.63 -9.56
N ILE A 237 1.70 9.52 -9.18
CA ILE A 237 1.55 9.08 -7.80
C ILE A 237 2.15 7.68 -7.66
N ALA A 238 3.02 7.53 -6.65
CA ALA A 238 3.61 6.24 -6.29
C ALA A 238 3.30 5.94 -4.81
N ASN A 239 2.19 5.24 -4.57
CA ASN A 239 1.68 4.89 -3.24
C ASN A 239 1.99 3.45 -2.81
N ASP A 240 2.68 2.71 -3.65
CA ASP A 240 2.96 1.29 -3.47
C ASP A 240 4.45 0.92 -3.60
N VAL A 241 5.29 1.93 -3.75
CA VAL A 241 6.71 1.77 -4.00
C VAL A 241 7.47 1.66 -2.68
N ILE A 242 7.12 2.47 -1.71
CA ILE A 242 7.67 2.42 -0.35
C ILE A 242 6.49 2.20 0.59
N PRO A 243 6.42 1.06 1.31
CA PRO A 243 5.31 0.78 2.19
C PRO A 243 5.08 1.89 3.22
N GLY A 244 3.89 2.52 3.18
CA GLY A 244 3.50 3.59 4.10
C GLY A 244 3.91 4.98 3.69
N LEU A 245 4.47 5.16 2.49
CA LEU A 245 4.79 6.44 1.90
C LEU A 245 4.08 6.59 0.56
N ASP A 246 3.27 7.61 0.42
CA ASP A 246 2.64 7.99 -0.84
C ASP A 246 3.42 9.19 -1.40
N LEU A 247 3.98 9.02 -2.59
CA LEU A 247 4.78 10.03 -3.29
C LEU A 247 3.97 10.57 -4.46
N GLU A 248 3.81 11.88 -4.55
CA GLU A 248 3.21 12.56 -5.69
C GLU A 248 4.27 13.45 -6.34
N PHE A 249 4.43 13.33 -7.68
CA PHE A 249 5.51 13.95 -8.42
C PHE A 249 4.94 14.98 -9.39
N PHE A 250 5.48 16.20 -9.37
CA PHE A 250 5.05 17.33 -10.19
C PHE A 250 6.11 17.78 -11.18
N SER A 251 7.35 17.34 -11.02
CA SER A 251 8.45 17.64 -11.93
C SER A 251 9.54 16.58 -11.87
N SER A 252 10.41 16.53 -12.89
CA SER A 252 11.62 15.73 -12.88
C SER A 252 12.72 16.36 -12.03
N SER A 253 13.62 15.53 -11.52
CA SER A 253 14.86 15.96 -10.87
C SER A 253 16.04 15.37 -11.61
N GLU A 254 17.04 16.21 -11.93
CA GLU A 254 18.30 15.75 -12.52
C GLU A 254 19.21 15.04 -11.50
N LYS A 255 18.94 15.22 -10.21
CA LYS A 255 19.71 14.63 -9.11
C LYS A 255 18.80 13.78 -8.23
N PRO A 256 19.29 12.66 -7.70
CA PRO A 256 18.54 11.86 -6.74
C PRO A 256 18.09 12.69 -5.53
N VAL A 257 16.84 12.49 -5.10
CA VAL A 257 16.29 13.10 -3.89
C VAL A 257 16.27 12.06 -2.78
N THR A 258 16.97 12.35 -1.68
CA THR A 258 16.97 11.45 -0.52
C THR A 258 15.75 11.69 0.35
N VAL A 259 14.92 10.66 0.51
CA VAL A 259 13.78 10.66 1.42
C VAL A 259 14.17 9.90 2.68
N SER A 260 14.31 10.61 3.80
CA SER A 260 14.64 10.02 5.11
C SER A 260 13.41 10.00 6.01
N VAL A 261 13.09 8.83 6.55
CA VAL A 261 12.00 8.66 7.50
C VAL A 261 12.60 8.57 8.91
N LEU A 262 12.31 9.56 9.74
CA LEU A 262 12.77 9.60 11.12
C LEU A 262 11.62 9.34 12.09
N GLY A 263 11.91 8.66 13.18
CA GLY A 263 10.95 8.45 14.25
C GLY A 263 10.62 9.74 14.99
N ASP A 264 9.33 9.96 15.30
CA ASP A 264 8.91 11.07 16.16
C ASP A 264 9.27 10.77 17.62
N THR A 265 10.36 11.39 18.08
CA THR A 265 10.90 11.19 19.41
C THR A 265 9.97 11.68 20.51
N GLU A 266 9.22 12.77 20.30
CA GLU A 266 8.31 13.32 21.30
C GLU A 266 7.08 12.45 21.47
N VAL A 267 6.47 11.99 20.38
CA VAL A 267 5.36 11.01 20.45
C VAL A 267 5.81 9.72 21.10
N ALA A 268 7.03 9.24 20.81
CA ALA A 268 7.55 8.04 21.44
C ALA A 268 7.72 8.20 22.96
N LYS A 269 8.26 9.34 23.41
CA LYS A 269 8.37 9.65 24.83
C LYS A 269 6.99 9.66 25.51
N GLU A 270 6.03 10.38 24.94
CA GLU A 270 4.68 10.43 25.44
C GLU A 270 4.05 9.04 25.59
N ARG A 271 4.25 8.15 24.59
CA ARG A 271 3.78 6.76 24.68
C ARG A 271 4.47 5.95 25.77
N ILE A 272 5.73 6.22 26.03
CA ILE A 272 6.45 5.59 27.13
C ILE A 272 5.93 6.10 28.48
N HIS A 273 5.64 7.40 28.61
CA HIS A 273 4.98 7.95 29.79
C HIS A 273 3.59 7.32 30.00
N ASP A 274 2.75 7.28 28.95
CA ASP A 274 1.43 6.62 29.00
C ASP A 274 1.54 5.17 29.51
N PHE A 275 2.55 4.43 29.06
CA PHE A 275 2.82 3.06 29.48
C PHE A 275 3.18 2.98 30.97
N VAL A 276 4.05 3.87 31.45
CA VAL A 276 4.46 3.93 32.86
C VAL A 276 3.28 4.30 33.75
N ASP A 277 2.46 5.26 33.35
CA ASP A 277 1.28 5.70 34.09
C ASP A 277 0.21 4.58 34.16
N ALA A 278 -0.03 3.87 33.05
CA ALA A 278 -0.93 2.73 33.02
C ALA A 278 -0.45 1.59 33.95
N TYR A 279 0.86 1.29 33.88
CA TYR A 279 1.48 0.29 34.80
C TYR A 279 1.32 0.69 36.26
N ASN A 280 1.63 1.93 36.60
CA ASN A 280 1.52 2.44 37.98
C ASN A 280 0.08 2.51 38.45
N THR A 281 -0.87 2.85 37.59
CA THR A 281 -2.30 2.82 37.90
C THR A 281 -2.77 1.39 38.25
N PHE A 282 -2.33 0.41 37.47
CA PHE A 282 -2.61 -0.99 37.73
C PHE A 282 -2.04 -1.41 39.10
N GLN A 283 -0.77 -1.10 39.38
CA GLN A 283 -0.12 -1.42 40.65
C GLN A 283 -0.82 -0.76 41.86
N ALA A 284 -1.17 0.53 41.72
CA ALA A 284 -1.89 1.28 42.75
C ALA A 284 -3.26 0.67 43.04
N THR A 285 -4.01 0.34 41.97
CA THR A 285 -5.33 -0.30 42.11
C THR A 285 -5.23 -1.66 42.75
N ALA A 286 -4.28 -2.51 42.32
CA ALA A 286 -4.04 -3.84 42.91
C ALA A 286 -3.73 -3.74 44.42
N LYS A 287 -2.90 -2.76 44.79
CA LYS A 287 -2.55 -2.47 46.17
C LYS A 287 -3.76 -1.98 46.97
N GLU A 288 -4.57 -1.09 46.42
CA GLU A 288 -5.76 -0.55 47.08
C GLU A 288 -6.75 -1.66 47.43
N VAL A 289 -7.03 -2.57 46.47
CA VAL A 289 -8.00 -3.66 46.70
C VAL A 289 -7.46 -4.81 47.52
N SER A 290 -6.15 -4.87 47.83
CA SER A 290 -5.48 -5.91 48.62
C SER A 290 -4.91 -5.43 49.93
N LYS A 291 -5.05 -4.15 50.30
CA LYS A 291 -4.50 -3.60 51.55
C LYS A 291 -5.34 -3.96 52.79
N PHE A 292 -4.69 -3.93 53.93
CA PHE A 292 -5.36 -3.88 55.23
C PHE A 292 -5.33 -2.45 55.79
N ASP A 293 -6.50 -1.84 56.01
CA ASP A 293 -6.58 -0.52 56.61
C ASP A 293 -6.53 -0.64 58.14
N LYS A 294 -5.40 -0.23 58.70
CA LYS A 294 -5.16 -0.27 60.15
C LYS A 294 -6.00 0.80 60.87
N SER A 295 -6.42 1.87 60.22
CA SER A 295 -7.17 2.97 60.85
C SER A 295 -8.63 2.59 61.09
N THR A 296 -9.22 1.88 60.15
CA THR A 296 -10.61 1.41 60.22
C THR A 296 -10.72 -0.05 60.70
N ASN A 297 -9.57 -0.73 60.82
CA ASN A 297 -9.48 -2.17 61.10
C ASN A 297 -10.26 -3.03 60.11
N THR A 298 -10.22 -2.62 58.82
CA THR A 298 -10.95 -3.30 57.72
C THR A 298 -9.98 -3.89 56.71
N ALA A 299 -10.29 -5.08 56.22
CA ALA A 299 -9.60 -5.72 55.13
C ALA A 299 -10.24 -5.30 53.79
N ALA A 300 -9.41 -4.96 52.81
CA ALA A 300 -9.90 -4.77 51.45
C ALA A 300 -10.40 -6.12 50.87
N PRO A 301 -11.30 -6.08 49.88
CA PRO A 301 -12.00 -7.27 49.37
C PRO A 301 -11.10 -8.40 48.89
N LEU A 302 -9.92 -8.07 48.33
CA LEU A 302 -8.97 -9.02 47.79
C LEU A 302 -7.70 -9.17 48.65
N LEU A 303 -7.78 -8.86 49.94
CA LEU A 303 -6.66 -9.06 50.86
C LEU A 303 -6.25 -10.52 50.86
N SER A 304 -4.98 -10.80 50.54
CA SER A 304 -4.39 -12.16 50.44
C SER A 304 -4.95 -13.01 49.29
N ASP A 305 -5.63 -12.38 48.29
CA ASP A 305 -6.04 -13.10 47.11
C ASP A 305 -4.82 -13.56 46.29
N ARG A 306 -4.75 -14.87 46.02
CA ARG A 306 -3.63 -15.50 45.33
C ARG A 306 -3.61 -15.13 43.83
N ASN A 307 -4.78 -15.06 43.19
CA ASN A 307 -4.89 -14.77 41.77
C ASN A 307 -4.41 -13.34 41.47
N LEU A 308 -4.85 -12.36 42.26
CA LEU A 308 -4.37 -10.98 42.16
C LEU A 308 -2.85 -10.90 42.37
N SER A 309 -2.33 -11.54 43.39
CA SER A 309 -0.89 -11.55 43.67
C SER A 309 -0.09 -12.18 42.52
N GLN A 310 -0.59 -13.25 41.91
CA GLN A 310 0.02 -13.88 40.76
C GLN A 310 0.00 -12.95 39.54
N MET A 311 -1.13 -12.29 39.24
CA MET A 311 -1.26 -11.34 38.13
C MET A 311 -0.26 -10.18 38.27
N VAL A 312 -0.17 -9.58 39.48
CA VAL A 312 0.79 -8.51 39.78
C VAL A 312 2.23 -8.94 39.50
N ASN A 313 2.60 -10.12 40.00
CA ASN A 313 3.94 -10.67 39.82
C ASN A 313 4.23 -11.00 38.35
N GLU A 314 3.26 -11.55 37.61
CA GLU A 314 3.42 -11.89 36.20
C GLU A 314 3.62 -10.64 35.34
N ILE A 315 2.85 -9.55 35.56
CA ILE A 315 3.01 -8.28 34.89
C ILE A 315 4.37 -7.65 35.21
N ALA A 316 4.76 -7.63 36.49
CA ALA A 316 6.04 -7.07 36.90
C ALA A 316 7.23 -7.84 36.29
N THR A 317 7.24 -9.16 36.35
CA THR A 317 8.31 -10.00 35.81
C THR A 317 8.38 -9.90 34.27
N THR A 318 7.25 -9.81 33.58
CA THR A 318 7.21 -9.63 32.14
C THR A 318 7.79 -8.26 31.73
N SER A 319 7.51 -7.22 32.54
CA SER A 319 8.01 -5.87 32.29
C SER A 319 9.53 -5.77 32.41
N ILE A 320 10.15 -6.47 33.37
CA ILE A 320 11.62 -6.42 33.54
C ILE A 320 12.38 -7.45 32.70
N ALA A 321 11.66 -8.32 32.00
CA ALA A 321 12.30 -9.42 31.27
C ALA A 321 13.13 -8.88 30.06
N THR A 322 14.26 -9.53 29.83
CA THR A 322 15.10 -9.25 28.66
C THR A 322 14.36 -9.56 27.35
N VAL A 323 14.45 -8.68 26.39
CA VAL A 323 13.99 -8.87 25.02
C VAL A 323 15.12 -9.47 24.21
N SER A 324 14.99 -10.74 23.83
CA SER A 324 15.99 -11.43 23.00
C SER A 324 16.02 -10.84 21.60
N GLY A 325 17.20 -10.81 20.98
CA GLY A 325 17.39 -10.30 19.62
C GLY A 325 17.67 -8.79 19.54
N LEU A 326 17.72 -8.10 20.69
CA LEU A 326 18.11 -6.68 20.74
C LEU A 326 19.52 -6.51 21.35
N PRO A 327 20.20 -5.41 21.02
CA PRO A 327 21.49 -5.05 21.63
C PRO A 327 21.37 -4.94 23.16
N GLN A 328 22.43 -5.30 23.88
CA GLN A 328 22.45 -5.24 25.35
C GLN A 328 22.20 -3.81 25.89
N SER A 329 22.52 -2.78 25.09
CA SER A 329 22.29 -1.38 25.43
C SER A 329 20.81 -1.00 25.50
N THR A 330 19.89 -1.81 24.90
CA THR A 330 18.45 -1.51 24.76
C THR A 330 17.55 -2.75 24.86
N ASN A 331 18.00 -3.83 25.47
CA ASN A 331 17.24 -5.08 25.53
C ASN A 331 16.36 -5.24 26.79
N MET A 332 16.34 -4.26 27.66
CA MET A 332 15.53 -4.23 28.91
C MET A 332 14.99 -2.83 29.15
N LEU A 333 13.85 -2.69 29.84
CA LEU A 333 13.32 -1.38 30.25
C LEU A 333 14.32 -0.58 31.09
N PHE A 334 15.06 -1.26 31.95
CA PHE A 334 16.11 -0.64 32.75
C PHE A 334 17.24 -0.02 31.91
N SER A 335 17.58 -0.61 30.77
CA SER A 335 18.65 -0.11 29.92
C SER A 335 18.30 1.23 29.25
N ILE A 336 17.01 1.54 29.10
CA ILE A 336 16.51 2.80 28.56
C ILE A 336 16.06 3.81 29.64
N GLY A 337 16.31 3.52 30.91
CA GLY A 337 16.01 4.43 32.03
C GLY A 337 14.69 4.20 32.75
N LEU A 338 13.92 3.14 32.44
CA LEU A 338 12.73 2.77 33.18
C LEU A 338 13.10 1.81 34.33
N LYS A 339 12.77 2.19 35.55
CA LYS A 339 13.13 1.43 36.80
C LYS A 339 11.88 1.09 37.59
N ILE A 340 11.84 -0.11 38.17
CA ILE A 340 10.80 -0.50 39.13
C ILE A 340 11.42 -0.47 40.54
N ASP A 341 10.77 0.25 41.46
CA ASP A 341 11.20 0.37 42.84
C ASP A 341 10.74 -0.82 43.69
N ASP A 342 11.21 -0.88 44.94
CA ASP A 342 10.85 -1.93 45.91
C ASP A 342 9.34 -1.99 46.24
N ARG A 343 8.59 -0.95 45.87
CA ARG A 343 7.13 -0.88 46.05
C ARG A 343 6.40 -1.37 44.80
N GLY A 344 7.13 -1.76 43.77
CA GLY A 344 6.58 -2.21 42.49
C GLY A 344 6.16 -1.09 41.56
N MET A 345 6.48 0.20 41.86
CA MET A 345 6.14 1.34 40.99
C MET A 345 7.25 1.57 40.00
N MET A 346 6.85 1.93 38.77
CA MET A 346 7.78 2.24 37.67
C MET A 346 8.07 3.74 37.65
N SER A 347 9.33 4.12 37.45
CA SER A 347 9.81 5.48 37.33
C SER A 347 10.67 5.66 36.08
N ILE A 348 10.72 6.86 35.55
CA ILE A 348 11.50 7.22 34.35
C ILE A 348 12.69 8.08 34.78
N GLU A 349 13.88 7.71 34.31
CA GLU A 349 15.08 8.53 34.35
C GLU A 349 15.17 9.32 33.04
N GLU A 350 14.56 10.52 33.03
CA GLU A 350 14.35 11.34 31.83
C GLU A 350 15.60 11.56 31.00
N LYS A 351 16.73 11.87 31.65
CA LYS A 351 17.98 12.11 30.96
C LYS A 351 18.42 10.89 30.13
N LYS A 352 18.36 9.70 30.74
CA LYS A 352 18.76 8.45 30.10
C LYS A 352 17.79 8.05 29.00
N LEU A 353 16.48 8.22 29.23
CA LEU A 353 15.45 7.96 28.22
C LEU A 353 15.67 8.85 26.98
N ASN A 354 15.88 10.16 27.19
CA ASN A 354 16.13 11.10 26.10
C ASN A 354 17.36 10.75 25.31
N GLU A 355 18.49 10.48 25.98
CA GLU A 355 19.74 10.04 25.32
C GLU A 355 19.48 8.79 24.46
N LYS A 356 18.80 7.78 25.01
CA LYS A 356 18.52 6.53 24.28
C LYS A 356 17.55 6.69 23.13
N ILE A 357 16.55 7.55 23.25
CA ILE A 357 15.62 7.84 22.15
C ILE A 357 16.32 8.58 21.03
N VAL A 358 17.18 9.55 21.32
CA VAL A 358 17.91 10.28 20.30
C VAL A 358 18.94 9.39 19.59
N ASP A 359 19.72 8.63 20.36
CA ASP A 359 20.85 7.88 19.82
C ASP A 359 20.43 6.52 19.20
N GLU A 360 19.39 5.87 19.75
CA GLU A 360 19.04 4.50 19.42
C GLU A 360 17.50 4.32 19.23
N PHE A 361 16.82 5.26 18.58
CA PHE A 361 15.35 5.27 18.45
C PHE A 361 14.77 3.92 18.02
N SER A 362 15.30 3.35 16.92
CA SER A 362 14.83 2.06 16.39
C SER A 362 14.95 0.92 17.42
N ASN A 363 16.05 0.89 18.18
CA ASN A 363 16.23 -0.12 19.22
C ASN A 363 15.28 0.08 20.40
N VAL A 364 15.04 1.35 20.80
CA VAL A 364 14.05 1.69 21.83
C VAL A 364 12.64 1.29 21.37
N ALA A 365 12.26 1.61 20.13
CA ALA A 365 10.97 1.21 19.57
C ALA A 365 10.82 -0.32 19.52
N ASN A 366 11.88 -1.03 19.12
CA ASN A 366 11.89 -2.49 19.03
C ASN A 366 11.85 -3.18 20.42
N LEU A 367 12.23 -2.46 21.50
CA LEU A 367 12.06 -2.95 22.87
C LEU A 367 10.57 -3.12 23.23
N PHE A 368 9.67 -2.37 22.60
CA PHE A 368 8.23 -2.43 22.89
C PHE A 368 7.44 -3.24 21.87
N ARG A 369 7.87 -3.26 20.59
CA ARG A 369 7.11 -3.88 19.48
C ARG A 369 7.69 -5.23 19.03
N SER A 370 6.90 -5.97 18.23
CA SER A 370 7.44 -7.07 17.44
C SER A 370 8.36 -6.52 16.36
N HIS A 371 9.54 -7.09 16.23
CA HIS A 371 10.52 -6.71 15.23
C HIS A 371 11.14 -7.95 14.59
N GLY A 372 11.43 -7.85 13.30
CA GLY A 372 12.19 -8.85 12.57
C GLY A 372 13.13 -8.17 11.59
N LYS A 373 14.34 -8.69 11.48
CA LYS A 373 15.34 -8.24 10.51
C LYS A 373 15.87 -9.44 9.76
N THR A 374 15.99 -9.31 8.44
CA THR A 374 16.65 -10.28 7.58
C THR A 374 18.00 -9.74 7.14
N ASP A 375 18.88 -10.61 6.72
CA ASP A 375 20.16 -10.30 6.10
C ASP A 375 20.09 -10.24 4.56
N ASN A 376 18.91 -10.53 3.99
CA ASN A 376 18.63 -10.41 2.57
C ASN A 376 17.56 -9.33 2.35
N PRO A 377 17.80 -8.28 1.52
CA PRO A 377 16.85 -7.19 1.27
C PRO A 377 15.58 -7.64 0.55
N ASP A 378 15.63 -8.76 -0.21
CA ASP A 378 14.50 -9.29 -0.95
C ASP A 378 13.60 -10.19 -0.11
N ILE A 379 13.94 -10.40 1.16
CA ILE A 379 13.11 -11.14 2.12
C ILE A 379 12.79 -10.23 3.30
N ASN A 380 11.57 -9.73 3.37
CA ASN A 380 11.15 -8.74 4.35
C ASN A 380 10.27 -9.34 5.44
N PHE A 381 10.56 -9.00 6.70
CA PHE A 381 9.70 -9.37 7.82
C PHE A 381 8.41 -8.54 7.81
N LEU A 382 7.25 -9.18 7.74
CA LEU A 382 5.94 -8.53 7.82
C LEU A 382 5.30 -8.60 9.21
N GLY A 383 5.59 -9.65 9.97
CA GLY A 383 4.99 -9.81 11.27
C GLY A 383 5.10 -11.23 11.80
N MET A 384 4.60 -11.41 13.03
CA MET A 384 4.54 -12.71 13.71
C MET A 384 3.34 -12.77 14.65
N THR A 385 2.95 -13.97 15.05
CA THR A 385 1.91 -14.21 16.07
C THR A 385 2.52 -14.51 17.44
N GLU A 386 1.67 -14.70 18.42
CA GLU A 386 2.09 -15.14 19.76
C GLU A 386 2.73 -16.53 19.76
N ASN A 387 2.32 -17.41 18.84
CA ASN A 387 2.83 -18.77 18.73
C ASN A 387 4.28 -18.82 18.23
N THR A 388 4.71 -17.81 17.45
CA THR A 388 6.08 -17.74 16.96
C THR A 388 7.06 -17.70 18.15
N ARG A 389 8.02 -18.59 18.21
CA ARG A 389 9.07 -18.59 19.25
C ARG A 389 10.26 -17.76 18.79
N VAL A 390 10.88 -17.03 19.71
CA VAL A 390 12.12 -16.30 19.40
C VAL A 390 13.29 -17.28 19.45
N ASN A 391 14.07 -17.33 18.35
CA ASN A 391 15.32 -18.09 18.28
C ASN A 391 16.49 -17.07 18.33
N PRO A 392 17.37 -17.12 19.35
CA PRO A 392 18.50 -16.18 19.43
C PRO A 392 19.49 -16.24 18.25
N SER A 393 19.58 -17.41 17.60
CA SER A 393 20.42 -17.60 16.40
C SER A 393 19.74 -17.21 15.09
N GLY A 394 18.49 -16.73 15.15
CA GLY A 394 17.67 -16.51 13.98
C GLY A 394 17.08 -17.79 13.40
N TYR A 395 16.21 -17.63 12.42
CA TYR A 395 15.67 -18.72 11.63
C TYR A 395 16.24 -18.65 10.22
N ARG A 396 16.78 -19.75 9.76
CA ARG A 396 17.17 -19.95 8.38
C ARG A 396 15.93 -19.89 7.50
N VAL A 397 16.03 -19.20 6.37
CA VAL A 397 15.00 -19.14 5.33
C VAL A 397 15.57 -19.70 4.05
N ASP A 398 14.92 -20.72 3.51
CA ASP A 398 15.25 -21.32 2.22
C ASP A 398 14.05 -21.14 1.30
N VAL A 399 14.24 -20.63 0.10
CA VAL A 399 13.19 -20.41 -0.90
C VAL A 399 13.42 -21.39 -2.03
N SER A 400 12.54 -22.37 -2.18
CA SER A 400 12.65 -23.39 -3.23
C SER A 400 11.99 -23.00 -4.54
N ASN A 401 11.07 -22.04 -4.53
CA ASN A 401 10.39 -21.52 -5.69
C ASN A 401 10.01 -20.06 -5.47
N ALA A 402 10.38 -19.19 -6.42
CA ALA A 402 9.99 -17.80 -6.41
C ALA A 402 8.53 -17.63 -6.84
N ALA A 403 7.84 -16.65 -6.28
CA ALA A 403 6.48 -16.34 -6.69
C ALA A 403 6.43 -15.84 -8.14
N LYS A 404 5.50 -16.34 -8.94
CA LYS A 404 5.31 -15.93 -10.34
C LYS A 404 3.94 -15.30 -10.54
N ARG A 405 3.87 -14.39 -11.52
CA ARG A 405 2.60 -13.77 -11.94
C ARG A 405 1.96 -14.66 -13.00
N GLY A 406 0.64 -14.77 -12.96
CA GLY A 406 -0.10 -15.37 -14.06
C GLY A 406 -0.05 -14.49 -15.30
N PHE A 407 -0.04 -15.11 -16.48
CA PHE A 407 -0.05 -14.40 -17.74
C PHE A 407 -0.85 -15.15 -18.80
N TYR A 408 -1.26 -14.41 -19.82
CA TYR A 408 -1.79 -14.91 -21.06
C TYR A 408 -0.78 -14.61 -22.17
N LEU A 409 -0.38 -15.60 -22.94
CA LEU A 409 0.53 -15.46 -24.07
C LEU A 409 -0.22 -15.79 -25.35
N GLY A 410 -0.37 -14.81 -26.22
CA GLY A 410 -1.02 -14.98 -27.52
C GLY A 410 -0.18 -15.80 -28.52
N THR A 411 -0.72 -16.00 -29.70
CA THR A 411 -0.01 -16.64 -30.82
C THR A 411 0.84 -15.60 -31.57
N PRO A 412 1.89 -16.02 -32.31
CA PRO A 412 2.70 -15.11 -33.11
C PRO A 412 1.88 -14.36 -34.17
N LEU A 413 2.14 -13.07 -34.30
CA LEU A 413 1.42 -12.19 -35.20
C LEU A 413 2.31 -11.65 -36.32
N PRO A 414 1.74 -11.33 -37.51
CA PRO A 414 2.47 -10.64 -38.58
C PRO A 414 2.85 -9.22 -38.16
N GLY A 415 3.75 -8.58 -38.90
CA GLY A 415 4.25 -7.24 -38.59
C GLY A 415 3.16 -6.14 -38.55
N ILE A 416 2.08 -6.27 -39.33
CA ILE A 416 0.94 -5.37 -39.37
C ILE A 416 -0.32 -6.17 -39.03
N ILE A 417 -1.08 -5.67 -38.06
CA ILE A 417 -2.29 -6.28 -37.51
C ILE A 417 -3.46 -5.36 -37.85
N LYS A 418 -4.41 -5.90 -38.62
CA LYS A 418 -5.62 -5.13 -38.98
C LYS A 418 -6.70 -5.37 -37.89
N VAL A 419 -7.18 -4.28 -37.33
CA VAL A 419 -8.36 -4.26 -36.45
C VAL A 419 -9.55 -3.74 -37.26
N ASP A 420 -10.62 -4.52 -37.31
CA ASP A 420 -11.85 -4.17 -38.04
C ASP A 420 -13.10 -4.53 -37.20
N GLU A 421 -14.29 -4.53 -37.82
CA GLU A 421 -15.55 -4.78 -37.12
C GLU A 421 -15.67 -6.21 -36.57
N THR A 422 -14.87 -7.15 -37.06
CA THR A 422 -14.95 -8.56 -36.66
C THR A 422 -14.11 -8.90 -35.45
N ASN A 423 -13.08 -8.07 -35.12
CA ASN A 423 -12.07 -8.39 -34.11
C ASN A 423 -11.81 -7.23 -33.10
N ASN A 424 -12.57 -6.15 -33.14
CA ASN A 424 -12.27 -4.93 -32.38
C ASN A 424 -12.72 -4.93 -30.92
N VAL A 425 -13.31 -5.98 -30.40
CA VAL A 425 -13.77 -6.05 -29.00
C VAL A 425 -13.24 -7.28 -28.31
N LEU A 426 -12.55 -7.06 -27.18
CA LEU A 426 -12.05 -8.12 -26.32
C LEU A 426 -12.49 -7.92 -24.87
N ILE A 427 -12.55 -9.01 -24.13
CA ILE A 427 -12.88 -9.06 -22.71
C ILE A 427 -11.72 -9.74 -21.98
N ILE A 428 -11.19 -9.12 -20.94
CA ILE A 428 -10.10 -9.67 -20.15
C ILE A 428 -10.62 -10.03 -18.76
N LYS A 429 -10.29 -11.23 -18.32
CA LYS A 429 -10.55 -11.68 -16.96
C LYS A 429 -9.25 -11.77 -16.19
N ASN A 430 -9.21 -11.15 -15.02
CA ASN A 430 -8.07 -11.23 -14.10
C ASN A 430 -8.53 -11.69 -12.73
N ASN A 431 -8.06 -12.84 -12.28
CA ASN A 431 -8.40 -13.42 -10.99
C ASN A 431 -9.92 -13.49 -10.77
N GLY A 432 -10.65 -13.92 -11.81
CA GLY A 432 -12.12 -14.05 -11.80
C GLY A 432 -12.90 -12.74 -11.94
N ARG A 433 -12.23 -11.58 -12.02
CA ARG A 433 -12.90 -10.31 -12.36
C ARG A 433 -12.83 -10.06 -13.86
N VAL A 434 -13.92 -9.57 -14.39
CA VAL A 434 -14.12 -9.36 -15.83
C VAL A 434 -14.05 -7.86 -16.11
N SER A 435 -13.33 -7.46 -17.16
CA SER A 435 -13.34 -6.09 -17.67
C SER A 435 -14.68 -5.74 -18.28
N ASP A 436 -14.99 -4.45 -18.40
CA ASP A 436 -15.94 -4.00 -19.40
C ASP A 436 -15.43 -4.41 -20.79
N PRO A 437 -16.28 -4.51 -21.82
CA PRO A 437 -15.83 -4.77 -23.19
C PRO A 437 -14.82 -3.71 -23.64
N ILE A 438 -13.60 -4.14 -23.93
CA ILE A 438 -12.52 -3.27 -24.38
C ILE A 438 -12.65 -3.13 -25.88
N GLU A 439 -13.06 -1.95 -26.33
CA GLU A 439 -13.20 -1.64 -27.75
C GLU A 439 -11.90 -1.02 -28.29
N LEU A 440 -11.33 -1.66 -29.32
CA LEU A 440 -10.19 -1.17 -30.06
C LEU A 440 -10.67 -0.34 -31.25
N ARG A 441 -9.94 0.72 -31.54
CA ARG A 441 -10.21 1.52 -32.76
C ARG A 441 -9.87 0.68 -33.99
N LYS A 442 -10.72 0.80 -35.03
CA LYS A 442 -10.52 0.10 -36.30
C LYS A 442 -9.38 0.77 -37.06
N ASP A 443 -8.24 0.11 -37.12
CA ASP A 443 -7.02 0.62 -37.74
C ASP A 443 -5.99 -0.49 -37.99
N ASN A 444 -4.86 -0.14 -38.59
CA ASN A 444 -3.71 -1.02 -38.71
C ASN A 444 -2.73 -0.75 -37.54
N TYR A 445 -2.35 -1.78 -36.84
CA TYR A 445 -1.46 -1.69 -35.70
C TYR A 445 -0.16 -2.46 -35.92
N THR A 446 0.92 -1.94 -35.40
CA THR A 446 2.07 -2.78 -35.06
C THR A 446 1.79 -3.51 -33.75
N LEU A 447 2.48 -4.62 -33.50
CA LEU A 447 2.28 -5.38 -32.25
C LEU A 447 2.49 -4.54 -31.01
N GLY A 448 3.52 -3.69 -30.99
CA GLY A 448 3.80 -2.77 -29.88
C GLY A 448 2.70 -1.72 -29.70
N SER A 449 2.17 -1.13 -30.81
CA SER A 449 1.07 -0.14 -30.71
C SER A 449 -0.23 -0.79 -30.27
N LEU A 450 -0.51 -2.02 -30.69
CA LEU A 450 -1.67 -2.79 -30.23
C LEU A 450 -1.57 -3.10 -28.74
N ALA A 451 -0.40 -3.58 -28.28
CA ALA A 451 -0.15 -3.84 -26.87
C ALA A 451 -0.39 -2.58 -26.01
N LYS A 452 0.13 -1.42 -26.46
CA LYS A 452 -0.04 -0.14 -25.79
C LYS A 452 -1.51 0.32 -25.77
N THR A 453 -2.23 0.14 -26.86
CA THR A 453 -3.67 0.48 -26.94
C THR A 453 -4.49 -0.36 -25.96
N ILE A 454 -4.25 -1.68 -25.91
CA ILE A 454 -4.92 -2.56 -24.96
C ILE A 454 -4.55 -2.18 -23.52
N GLN A 455 -3.28 -1.86 -23.26
CA GLN A 455 -2.81 -1.40 -21.94
C GLN A 455 -3.56 -0.15 -21.49
N ASN A 456 -3.67 0.85 -22.34
CA ASN A 456 -4.36 2.10 -22.02
C ASN A 456 -5.85 1.87 -21.72
N ARG A 457 -6.53 1.07 -22.55
CA ARG A 457 -7.94 0.72 -22.31
C ARG A 457 -8.14 -0.06 -21.00
N LEU A 458 -7.22 -0.95 -20.65
CA LEU A 458 -7.24 -1.66 -19.37
C LEU A 458 -7.07 -0.73 -18.17
N MET A 459 -6.25 0.31 -18.30
CA MET A 459 -6.06 1.30 -17.23
C MET A 459 -7.33 2.14 -17.00
N GLU A 460 -8.10 2.42 -18.05
CA GLU A 460 -9.37 3.13 -17.98
C GLU A 460 -10.52 2.26 -17.47
N ASP A 461 -10.35 0.92 -17.46
CA ASP A 461 -11.38 -0.02 -17.07
C ASP A 461 -11.70 0.06 -15.56
N LYS A 462 -12.99 0.15 -15.21
CA LYS A 462 -13.44 0.31 -13.82
C LYS A 462 -13.15 -0.90 -12.94
N ALA A 463 -13.15 -2.10 -13.51
CA ALA A 463 -12.96 -3.35 -12.78
C ALA A 463 -11.49 -3.74 -12.67
N LEU A 464 -10.69 -3.48 -13.72
CA LEU A 464 -9.32 -3.95 -13.86
C LEU A 464 -8.27 -2.83 -13.81
N GLY A 465 -8.61 -1.56 -14.04
CA GLY A 465 -7.66 -0.44 -14.14
C GLY A 465 -6.71 -0.31 -12.94
N ARG A 466 -7.21 -0.55 -11.72
CA ARG A 466 -6.40 -0.51 -10.50
C ARG A 466 -5.61 -1.81 -10.22
N ARG A 467 -5.66 -2.81 -11.10
CA ARG A 467 -5.07 -4.14 -10.87
C ARG A 467 -3.66 -4.32 -11.44
N LYS A 468 -3.07 -3.27 -11.99
CA LYS A 468 -1.68 -3.24 -12.47
C LYS A 468 -1.37 -4.36 -13.48
N LEU A 469 -2.32 -4.66 -14.38
CA LEU A 469 -2.05 -5.55 -15.50
C LEU A 469 -1.02 -4.89 -16.43
N GLN A 470 -0.18 -5.71 -17.04
CA GLN A 470 0.80 -5.27 -18.03
C GLN A 470 0.53 -5.96 -19.35
N VAL A 471 0.46 -5.20 -20.43
CA VAL A 471 0.36 -5.71 -21.79
C VAL A 471 1.61 -5.32 -22.55
N ARG A 472 2.32 -6.29 -23.07
CA ARG A 472 3.55 -6.07 -23.81
C ARG A 472 3.71 -7.03 -24.98
N GLU A 473 4.57 -6.66 -25.88
CA GLU A 473 5.10 -7.54 -26.89
C GLU A 473 6.21 -8.42 -26.31
N GLU A 474 6.15 -9.72 -26.61
CA GLU A 474 7.20 -10.68 -26.25
C GLU A 474 7.32 -11.71 -27.37
N GLU A 475 8.47 -11.78 -28.02
CA GLU A 475 8.78 -12.73 -29.12
C GLU A 475 7.74 -12.73 -30.27
N GLY A 476 7.28 -11.56 -30.68
CA GLY A 476 6.28 -11.42 -31.74
C GLY A 476 4.85 -11.82 -31.34
N ARG A 477 4.55 -11.83 -30.04
CA ARG A 477 3.26 -12.19 -29.45
C ARG A 477 2.80 -11.11 -28.48
N LEU A 478 1.50 -11.03 -28.28
CA LEU A 478 0.94 -10.26 -27.17
C LEU A 478 1.04 -11.05 -25.87
N LYS A 479 1.62 -10.47 -24.84
CA LYS A 479 1.64 -11.02 -23.49
C LYS A 479 0.90 -10.11 -22.54
N ILE A 480 -0.10 -10.64 -21.85
CA ILE A 480 -0.87 -9.95 -20.82
C ILE A 480 -0.52 -10.56 -19.47
N ILE A 481 0.02 -9.77 -18.56
CA ILE A 481 0.55 -10.23 -17.27
C ILE A 481 -0.31 -9.66 -16.16
N SER A 482 -0.69 -10.51 -15.22
CA SER A 482 -1.41 -10.11 -14.00
C SER A 482 -0.55 -9.20 -13.11
N GLY A 483 -1.18 -8.26 -12.44
CA GLY A 483 -0.50 -7.44 -11.43
C GLY A 483 -0.24 -8.15 -10.10
N THR A 484 -0.75 -9.38 -9.92
CA THR A 484 -0.61 -10.16 -8.69
C THR A 484 0.24 -11.40 -8.91
N PHE A 485 0.80 -11.94 -7.84
CA PHE A 485 1.58 -13.16 -7.80
C PHE A 485 0.77 -14.31 -7.22
N GLY A 486 1.21 -15.54 -7.48
CA GLY A 486 0.69 -16.74 -6.83
C GLY A 486 -0.33 -17.52 -7.66
N ASN A 487 -0.70 -18.69 -7.18
CA ASN A 487 -1.60 -19.62 -7.85
C ASN A 487 -2.98 -19.03 -8.20
N SER A 488 -3.43 -18.04 -7.46
CA SER A 488 -4.68 -17.32 -7.72
C SER A 488 -4.55 -16.26 -8.82
N SER A 489 -3.36 -16.01 -9.31
CA SER A 489 -3.07 -15.06 -10.37
C SER A 489 -3.34 -15.68 -11.73
N THR A 490 -4.43 -15.30 -12.38
CA THR A 490 -4.85 -15.84 -13.67
C THR A 490 -5.25 -14.71 -14.62
N ILE A 491 -4.98 -14.92 -15.90
CA ILE A 491 -5.45 -14.04 -17.00
C ILE A 491 -6.14 -14.94 -18.04
N GLU A 492 -7.33 -14.54 -18.42
CA GLU A 492 -8.06 -15.14 -19.54
C GLU A 492 -8.49 -14.01 -20.48
N VAL A 493 -8.50 -14.29 -21.78
CA VAL A 493 -8.95 -13.36 -22.82
C VAL A 493 -10.07 -14.03 -23.61
N GLU A 494 -11.17 -13.33 -23.75
CA GLU A 494 -12.35 -13.79 -24.49
C GLU A 494 -12.74 -12.75 -25.55
N PRO A 495 -13.27 -13.17 -26.70
CA PRO A 495 -13.84 -12.26 -27.67
C PRO A 495 -15.11 -11.58 -27.13
N GLY A 496 -15.38 -10.36 -27.57
CA GLY A 496 -16.69 -9.75 -27.39
C GLY A 496 -17.78 -10.52 -28.16
N PRO A 497 -19.07 -10.23 -27.94
CA PRO A 497 -20.17 -10.87 -28.65
C PRO A 497 -19.99 -10.73 -30.18
N ASP A 498 -20.10 -11.86 -30.91
CA ASP A 498 -19.95 -11.96 -32.35
C ASP A 498 -18.58 -11.48 -32.89
N LYS A 499 -17.50 -11.57 -32.10
CA LYS A 499 -16.13 -11.22 -32.46
C LYS A 499 -15.23 -12.44 -32.55
N ASP A 500 -14.17 -12.31 -33.33
CA ASP A 500 -13.10 -13.32 -33.47
C ASP A 500 -11.74 -12.63 -33.29
N LEU A 501 -11.01 -13.02 -32.26
CA LEU A 501 -9.70 -12.47 -31.93
C LEU A 501 -8.53 -13.26 -32.52
N SER A 502 -8.78 -14.19 -33.44
CA SER A 502 -7.73 -15.03 -34.06
C SER A 502 -6.69 -14.19 -34.80
N SER A 503 -7.15 -13.14 -35.51
CA SER A 503 -6.27 -12.20 -36.21
C SER A 503 -5.47 -11.27 -35.27
N LEU A 504 -5.87 -11.18 -34.01
CA LEU A 504 -5.13 -10.49 -32.93
C LEU A 504 -4.26 -11.47 -32.11
N GLY A 505 -4.21 -12.74 -32.51
CA GLY A 505 -3.46 -13.76 -31.80
C GLY A 505 -3.99 -14.08 -30.40
N LEU A 506 -5.24 -13.74 -30.11
CA LEU A 506 -5.80 -13.85 -28.75
C LEU A 506 -6.85 -14.95 -28.60
N THR A 507 -7.14 -15.74 -29.64
CA THR A 507 -8.11 -16.86 -29.54
C THR A 507 -7.45 -18.13 -29.02
N ASP A 508 -6.29 -18.50 -29.56
CA ASP A 508 -5.59 -19.75 -29.24
C ASP A 508 -4.35 -19.52 -28.33
N GLY A 509 -4.37 -18.47 -27.54
CA GLY A 509 -3.29 -18.17 -26.61
C GLY A 509 -3.28 -19.09 -25.39
N ILE A 510 -2.16 -19.10 -24.69
CA ILE A 510 -1.94 -19.94 -23.51
C ILE A 510 -2.08 -19.09 -22.25
N SER A 511 -3.05 -19.44 -21.42
CA SER A 511 -3.16 -18.90 -20.06
C SER A 511 -2.30 -19.73 -19.10
N THR A 512 -1.33 -19.11 -18.47
CA THR A 512 -0.48 -19.74 -17.46
C THR A 512 -0.78 -19.09 -16.11
N PRO A 513 -1.27 -19.83 -15.11
CA PRO A 513 -1.46 -19.29 -13.77
C PRO A 513 -0.12 -18.93 -13.15
N GLY A 514 -0.14 -18.01 -12.19
CA GLY A 514 1.04 -17.72 -11.40
C GLY A 514 1.39 -18.86 -10.44
N GLU A 515 2.50 -18.70 -9.73
CA GLU A 515 2.97 -19.67 -8.74
C GLU A 515 3.17 -18.97 -7.39
N ASP A 516 2.78 -19.65 -6.31
CA ASP A 516 3.05 -19.15 -4.96
C ASP A 516 4.54 -19.37 -4.63
N VAL A 517 5.09 -18.48 -3.79
CA VAL A 517 6.41 -18.72 -3.19
C VAL A 517 6.38 -20.03 -2.41
N ALA A 518 7.42 -20.83 -2.53
CA ALA A 518 7.59 -22.04 -1.73
C ALA A 518 8.97 -22.05 -1.05
N GLY A 519 9.06 -22.66 0.11
CA GLY A 519 10.30 -22.72 0.86
C GLY A 519 10.11 -23.17 2.30
N SER A 520 11.17 -23.05 3.09
CA SER A 520 11.17 -23.43 4.51
C SER A 520 11.63 -22.29 5.41
N ILE A 521 11.13 -22.26 6.64
CA ILE A 521 11.58 -21.35 7.69
C ILE A 521 11.98 -22.18 8.90
N GLY A 522 13.26 -22.11 9.30
CA GLY A 522 13.76 -22.89 10.42
C GLY A 522 13.75 -24.40 10.14
N ASN A 523 14.01 -24.82 8.90
CA ASN A 523 14.00 -26.20 8.40
C ASN A 523 12.60 -26.88 8.45
N VAL A 524 11.55 -26.09 8.55
CA VAL A 524 10.17 -26.58 8.46
C VAL A 524 9.51 -25.96 7.23
N GLU A 525 8.87 -26.78 6.42
CA GLU A 525 8.17 -26.31 5.22
C GLU A 525 7.15 -25.25 5.58
N ALA A 526 7.23 -24.09 4.90
CA ALA A 526 6.38 -22.94 5.09
C ALA A 526 5.25 -22.91 4.06
N THR A 527 4.17 -22.23 4.38
CA THR A 527 3.04 -22.07 3.47
C THR A 527 3.19 -20.81 2.66
N GLY A 528 3.27 -20.93 1.32
CA GLY A 528 3.29 -19.81 0.40
C GLY A 528 1.91 -19.35 -0.04
N ARG A 529 1.76 -18.03 -0.23
CA ARG A 529 0.60 -17.42 -0.85
C ARG A 529 1.00 -16.15 -1.60
N GLY A 530 1.07 -16.19 -2.92
CA GLY A 530 1.72 -15.13 -3.69
C GLY A 530 3.17 -14.99 -3.25
N GLN A 531 3.58 -13.80 -2.87
CA GLN A 531 4.91 -13.50 -2.34
C GLN A 531 5.01 -13.63 -0.80
N LEU A 532 3.93 -14.03 -0.13
CA LEU A 532 3.89 -14.20 1.32
C LEU A 532 4.27 -15.64 1.70
N LEU A 533 5.35 -15.79 2.46
CA LEU A 533 5.78 -17.05 3.06
C LEU A 533 5.42 -17.05 4.55
N VAL A 534 4.65 -18.03 5.00
CA VAL A 534 4.13 -18.12 6.38
C VAL A 534 4.66 -19.38 7.05
N GLY A 535 5.25 -19.22 8.22
CA GLY A 535 5.75 -20.33 9.03
C GLY A 535 4.66 -21.32 9.37
N ALA A 536 5.01 -22.60 9.37
CA ALA A 536 4.11 -23.72 9.54
C ALA A 536 3.37 -23.65 10.88
N LYS A 537 2.09 -24.00 10.85
CA LYS A 537 1.27 -24.11 12.05
C LYS A 537 1.86 -25.14 13.02
N ASP A 538 1.74 -24.88 14.31
CA ASP A 538 2.22 -25.73 15.42
C ASP A 538 3.76 -25.93 15.45
N SER A 539 4.52 -25.15 14.65
CA SER A 539 5.98 -25.12 14.67
C SER A 539 6.52 -23.94 15.51
N ASN A 540 7.83 -23.87 15.68
CA ASN A 540 8.47 -22.72 16.32
C ASN A 540 8.32 -21.41 15.52
N THR A 541 8.02 -21.52 14.23
CA THR A 541 7.82 -20.39 13.30
C THR A 541 6.35 -20.12 13.03
N ASP A 542 5.42 -20.75 13.77
CA ASP A 542 3.97 -20.59 13.58
C ASP A 542 3.57 -19.11 13.56
N GLY A 543 2.95 -18.67 12.46
CA GLY A 543 2.51 -17.30 12.26
C GLY A 543 3.60 -16.29 11.92
N LEU A 544 4.87 -16.70 11.74
CA LEU A 544 5.92 -15.84 11.18
C LEU A 544 5.63 -15.58 9.71
N ARG A 545 5.60 -14.33 9.31
CA ARG A 545 5.26 -13.91 7.95
C ARG A 545 6.40 -13.15 7.32
N LEU A 546 6.85 -13.62 6.18
CA LEU A 546 7.91 -13.03 5.38
C LEU A 546 7.36 -12.68 4.00
N PHE A 547 7.74 -11.52 3.48
CA PHE A 547 7.45 -11.11 2.12
C PHE A 547 8.69 -11.32 1.27
N VAL A 548 8.58 -12.16 0.25
CA VAL A 548 9.69 -12.60 -0.61
C VAL A 548 9.52 -11.97 -1.98
N THR A 549 10.51 -11.19 -2.40
CA THR A 549 10.54 -10.53 -3.72
C THR A 549 11.58 -11.15 -4.67
N LEU A 550 12.32 -12.14 -4.21
CA LEU A 550 13.27 -12.89 -5.03
C LEU A 550 12.62 -13.38 -6.32
N SER A 551 13.34 -13.23 -7.43
CA SER A 551 13.04 -13.88 -8.71
C SER A 551 13.67 -15.26 -8.77
N GLU A 552 13.33 -16.05 -9.80
CA GLU A 552 13.89 -17.39 -9.98
C GLU A 552 15.42 -17.36 -10.22
N ASP A 553 15.90 -16.30 -10.85
CA ASP A 553 17.34 -16.09 -11.13
C ASP A 553 18.13 -15.69 -9.87
N ASP A 554 17.46 -15.23 -8.82
CA ASP A 554 18.09 -14.83 -7.56
C ASP A 554 18.15 -15.98 -6.54
N LEU A 555 17.52 -17.12 -6.84
CA LEU A 555 17.52 -18.27 -5.95
C LEU A 555 18.91 -18.93 -5.93
N VAL A 556 19.34 -19.30 -4.73
CA VAL A 556 20.57 -20.06 -4.51
C VAL A 556 20.23 -21.46 -4.00
N ASP A 557 21.11 -22.42 -4.22
CA ASP A 557 20.88 -23.81 -3.81
C ASP A 557 20.95 -24.03 -2.28
N GLU A 558 21.25 -22.97 -1.54
CA GLU A 558 21.40 -23.00 -0.10
C GLU A 558 20.49 -21.93 0.56
N GLN A 559 20.87 -21.47 1.72
CA GLN A 559 20.13 -20.50 2.51
C GLN A 559 20.09 -19.12 1.85
N GLU A 560 18.89 -18.58 1.57
CA GLU A 560 18.70 -17.21 1.04
C GLU A 560 18.80 -16.16 2.12
N ALA A 561 18.37 -16.45 3.35
CA ALA A 561 18.42 -15.48 4.43
C ALA A 561 18.39 -16.13 5.82
N THR A 562 18.78 -15.32 6.81
CA THR A 562 18.50 -15.54 8.23
C THR A 562 17.55 -14.45 8.71
N VAL A 563 16.41 -14.83 9.28
CA VAL A 563 15.50 -13.89 9.92
C VAL A 563 15.68 -13.91 11.44
N ASN A 564 16.08 -12.78 12.00
CA ASN A 564 16.16 -12.55 13.43
C ASN A 564 14.91 -11.84 13.91
N ILE A 565 14.21 -12.40 14.90
CA ILE A 565 12.96 -11.83 15.42
C ILE A 565 13.07 -11.54 16.91
N SER A 566 12.34 -10.51 17.35
CA SER A 566 12.20 -10.16 18.77
C SER A 566 10.75 -9.83 19.11
N LYS A 567 10.33 -10.16 20.33
CA LYS A 567 9.02 -9.77 20.91
C LYS A 567 9.26 -8.74 21.99
N GLY A 568 8.87 -7.51 21.74
CA GLY A 568 9.02 -6.42 22.69
C GLY A 568 8.14 -6.58 23.93
N VAL A 569 8.41 -5.76 24.95
CA VAL A 569 7.74 -5.81 26.26
C VAL A 569 6.24 -5.57 26.11
N ALA A 570 5.82 -4.57 25.32
CA ALA A 570 4.39 -4.28 25.13
C ALA A 570 3.64 -5.45 24.46
N VAL A 571 4.27 -6.13 23.49
CA VAL A 571 3.69 -7.31 22.85
C VAL A 571 3.54 -8.46 23.85
N LYS A 572 4.58 -8.74 24.65
CA LYS A 572 4.53 -9.78 25.68
C LYS A 572 3.47 -9.48 26.74
N LEU A 573 3.37 -8.22 27.18
CA LEU A 573 2.34 -7.78 28.13
C LEU A 573 0.93 -7.86 27.53
N GLY A 574 0.75 -7.42 26.28
CA GLY A 574 -0.53 -7.51 25.57
C GLY A 574 -1.05 -8.95 25.56
N HIS A 575 -0.26 -9.89 25.07
CA HIS A 575 -0.63 -11.32 25.08
C HIS A 575 -0.93 -11.86 26.48
N LYS A 576 -0.17 -11.39 27.48
CA LYS A 576 -0.41 -11.81 28.86
C LYS A 576 -1.73 -11.26 29.38
N LEU A 577 -2.02 -9.99 29.13
CA LEU A 577 -3.27 -9.34 29.51
C LEU A 577 -4.48 -9.96 28.80
N ASP A 578 -4.37 -10.27 27.50
CA ASP A 578 -5.41 -10.96 26.74
C ASP A 578 -5.74 -12.31 27.36
N LYS A 579 -4.71 -13.09 27.72
CA LYS A 579 -4.88 -14.38 28.38
C LYS A 579 -5.46 -14.28 29.79
N LEU A 580 -5.07 -13.26 30.56
CA LEU A 580 -5.63 -13.01 31.90
C LEU A 580 -7.10 -12.58 31.81
N ASN A 581 -7.49 -11.83 30.76
CA ASN A 581 -8.83 -11.30 30.58
C ASN A 581 -9.69 -12.12 29.60
N ASP A 582 -9.27 -13.34 29.26
CA ASP A 582 -10.05 -14.22 28.39
C ASP A 582 -11.44 -14.46 28.98
N PRO A 583 -12.53 -14.22 28.21
CA PRO A 583 -13.90 -14.32 28.73
C PRO A 583 -14.35 -15.75 29.01
N LEU A 584 -13.64 -16.78 28.54
CA LEU A 584 -13.96 -18.18 28.74
C LEU A 584 -13.11 -18.77 29.88
N ASP A 585 -11.78 -18.62 29.79
CA ASP A 585 -10.82 -19.29 30.62
C ASP A 585 -9.84 -18.36 31.38
N GLY A 586 -10.03 -17.04 31.29
CA GLY A 586 -9.14 -16.07 31.92
C GLY A 586 -9.15 -16.11 33.41
N ASN A 587 -8.02 -15.75 34.05
CA ASN A 587 -7.88 -15.70 35.50
C ASN A 587 -8.89 -14.74 36.15
N VAL A 588 -9.18 -13.61 35.49
CA VAL A 588 -10.19 -12.64 35.98
C VAL A 588 -11.59 -13.28 36.01
N LYS A 589 -11.96 -13.99 34.93
CA LYS A 589 -13.23 -14.72 34.90
C LYS A 589 -13.35 -15.76 36.00
N ARG A 590 -12.33 -16.58 36.18
CA ARG A 590 -12.31 -17.61 37.25
C ARG A 590 -12.43 -16.99 38.64
N ALA A 591 -11.68 -15.90 38.88
CA ALA A 591 -11.78 -15.19 40.16
C ALA A 591 -13.17 -14.59 40.38
N THR A 592 -13.81 -14.06 39.35
CA THR A 592 -15.17 -13.54 39.43
C THR A 592 -16.21 -14.64 39.68
N ASP A 593 -16.07 -15.79 39.03
CA ASP A 593 -16.93 -16.95 39.23
C ASP A 593 -16.78 -17.52 40.65
N ASP A 594 -15.56 -17.62 41.14
CA ASP A 594 -15.27 -18.08 42.53
C ASP A 594 -15.92 -17.15 43.56
N ILE A 595 -15.75 -15.82 43.41
CA ILE A 595 -16.36 -14.83 44.31
C ILE A 595 -17.89 -14.90 44.22
N THR A 596 -18.47 -15.02 43.04
CA THR A 596 -19.91 -15.16 42.84
C THR A 596 -20.44 -16.44 43.49
N GLY A 597 -19.71 -17.54 43.35
CA GLY A 597 -20.02 -18.79 44.04
C GLY A 597 -19.99 -18.67 45.57
N GLN A 598 -18.99 -17.98 46.12
CA GLN A 598 -18.92 -17.71 47.57
C GLN A 598 -20.09 -16.81 47.99
N MET A 599 -20.44 -15.76 47.27
CA MET A 599 -21.59 -14.91 47.58
C MET A 599 -22.88 -15.72 47.60
N THR A 600 -23.12 -16.59 46.64
CA THR A 600 -24.29 -17.47 46.58
C THR A 600 -24.33 -18.38 47.79
N SER A 601 -23.17 -18.98 48.19
CA SER A 601 -23.06 -19.80 49.37
C SER A 601 -23.37 -19.03 50.68
N PHE A 602 -22.89 -17.78 50.80
CA PHE A 602 -23.23 -16.93 51.93
C PHE A 602 -24.71 -16.56 51.95
N ASP A 603 -25.33 -16.28 50.87
CA ASP A 603 -26.77 -15.99 50.76
C ASP A 603 -27.61 -17.21 51.19
N GLU A 604 -27.21 -18.41 50.80
CA GLU A 604 -27.84 -19.65 51.26
C GLU A 604 -27.70 -19.84 52.79
N GLN A 605 -26.49 -19.57 53.32
CA GLN A 605 -26.26 -19.66 54.79
C GLN A 605 -27.09 -18.62 55.54
N ILE A 606 -27.16 -17.37 55.05
CA ILE A 606 -28.00 -16.32 55.64
C ILE A 606 -29.47 -16.73 55.59
N SER A 607 -29.96 -17.27 54.49
CA SER A 607 -31.33 -17.78 54.33
C SER A 607 -31.61 -18.89 55.34
N LEU A 608 -30.67 -19.84 55.54
CA LEU A 608 -30.80 -20.91 56.53
C LEU A 608 -30.80 -20.38 57.95
N LEU A 609 -29.93 -19.41 58.28
CA LEU A 609 -29.89 -18.75 59.57
C LEU A 609 -31.19 -18.00 59.88
N ASN A 610 -31.74 -17.26 58.89
CA ASN A 610 -33.01 -16.58 59.00
C ASN A 610 -34.15 -17.57 59.27
N LYS A 611 -34.25 -18.70 58.53
CA LYS A 611 -35.23 -19.77 58.79
C LYS A 611 -35.09 -20.34 60.21
N ARG A 612 -33.86 -20.53 60.66
CA ARG A 612 -33.63 -21.00 62.08
C ARG A 612 -34.06 -19.95 63.11
N ALA A 613 -33.80 -18.65 62.87
CA ALA A 613 -34.23 -17.55 63.69
C ALA A 613 -35.78 -17.49 63.80
N ASP A 614 -36.47 -17.53 62.65
CA ASP A 614 -37.94 -17.54 62.54
C ASP A 614 -38.54 -18.72 63.22
N THR A 615 -37.96 -19.89 63.03
CA THR A 615 -38.40 -21.13 63.77
C THR A 615 -38.20 -20.97 65.23
N LYS A 616 -37.07 -20.41 65.70
CA LYS A 616 -36.82 -20.13 67.15
C LYS A 616 -37.80 -19.09 67.69
N GLN A 617 -38.07 -18.01 66.91
CA GLN A 617 -39.02 -16.97 67.25
C GLN A 617 -40.44 -17.59 67.43
N THR A 618 -40.89 -18.33 66.41
CA THR A 618 -42.20 -19.03 66.48
C THR A 618 -42.31 -19.99 67.65
N ARG A 619 -41.24 -20.73 67.96
CA ARG A 619 -41.19 -21.62 69.09
C ARG A 619 -41.22 -20.85 70.40
N LEU A 620 -40.57 -19.73 70.56
CA LEU A 620 -40.62 -18.85 71.70
C LEU A 620 -42.03 -18.27 71.88
N GLN A 621 -42.65 -17.74 70.81
CA GLN A 621 -44.01 -17.22 70.82
C GLN A 621 -44.99 -18.28 71.29
N ARG A 622 -44.91 -19.51 70.81
CA ARG A 622 -45.72 -20.63 71.26
C ARG A 622 -45.48 -20.95 72.74
N LYS A 623 -44.21 -20.90 73.22
CA LYS A 623 -43.92 -21.07 74.63
C LYS A 623 -44.52 -19.94 75.47
N PHE A 624 -44.40 -18.67 75.03
CA PHE A 624 -45.02 -17.54 75.74
C PHE A 624 -46.55 -17.63 75.78
N ALA A 625 -47.18 -17.96 74.66
CA ALA A 625 -48.60 -18.13 74.54
C ALA A 625 -49.09 -19.28 75.50
N LYS A 626 -48.31 -20.37 75.55
CA LYS A 626 -48.57 -21.45 76.47
C LYS A 626 -48.40 -21.03 77.97
N LEU A 627 -47.38 -20.20 78.22
CA LEU A 627 -47.13 -19.64 79.57
C LEU A 627 -48.25 -18.70 79.95
N ASP A 628 -48.68 -17.81 79.09
CA ASP A 628 -49.81 -16.88 79.26
C ASP A 628 -51.10 -17.65 79.51
N SER A 629 -51.39 -18.69 78.78
CA SER A 629 -52.54 -19.56 78.99
C SER A 629 -52.45 -20.24 80.33
N THR A 630 -51.26 -20.70 80.75
CA THR A 630 -51.08 -21.31 82.05
C THR A 630 -51.24 -20.29 83.18
N MET A 631 -50.65 -19.08 82.98
CA MET A 631 -50.86 -17.97 83.94
C MET A 631 -52.35 -17.56 84.05
N GLY A 632 -53.05 -17.48 82.94
CA GLY A 632 -54.49 -17.21 82.85
C GLY A 632 -55.26 -18.27 83.66
N ARG A 633 -54.94 -19.57 83.49
CA ARG A 633 -55.53 -20.67 84.28
C ARG A 633 -55.23 -20.57 85.72
N LEU A 634 -53.97 -20.30 86.15
CA LEU A 634 -53.55 -20.10 87.50
C LEU A 634 -54.28 -18.91 88.17
N LYS A 635 -54.39 -17.77 87.40
CA LYS A 635 -55.10 -16.59 87.86
C LYS A 635 -56.63 -16.88 88.11
N SER A 636 -57.22 -17.64 87.14
CA SER A 636 -58.59 -18.11 87.31
C SER A 636 -58.76 -19.03 88.50
N GLN A 637 -57.80 -19.98 88.72
CA GLN A 637 -57.78 -20.84 89.93
C GLN A 637 -57.61 -20.03 91.19
N GLN A 638 -56.72 -19.03 91.23
CA GLN A 638 -56.52 -18.12 92.32
C GLN A 638 -57.79 -17.33 92.63
N SER A 639 -58.47 -16.78 91.64
CA SER A 639 -59.76 -16.10 91.79
C SER A 639 -60.83 -17.06 92.37
N TYR A 640 -60.92 -18.27 91.83
CA TYR A 640 -61.82 -19.27 92.32
C TYR A 640 -61.54 -19.63 93.78
N MET A 641 -60.27 -19.86 94.15
CA MET A 641 -59.91 -20.09 95.54
C MET A 641 -60.17 -18.89 96.40
N THR A 642 -59.92 -17.65 95.95
CA THR A 642 -60.24 -16.44 96.69
C THR A 642 -61.73 -16.30 96.96
N GLN A 643 -62.58 -16.60 95.91
CA GLN A 643 -64.03 -16.68 96.10
C GLN A 643 -64.49 -17.74 97.10
N GLN A 644 -63.88 -18.94 97.04
CA GLN A 644 -64.19 -19.98 98.04
C GLN A 644 -63.79 -19.60 99.46
N LEU A 645 -62.62 -18.97 99.62
CA LEU A 645 -62.17 -18.49 100.94
C LEU A 645 -63.06 -17.36 101.46
N SER A 646 -63.51 -16.43 100.54
CA SER A 646 -64.45 -15.40 100.95
C SER A 646 -65.82 -15.96 101.28
N ALA A 647 -66.34 -17.01 100.61
CA ALA A 647 -67.54 -17.72 100.89
C ALA A 647 -67.44 -18.48 102.27
N MET A 648 -66.26 -19.09 102.55
CA MET A 648 -66.04 -19.76 103.84
C MET A 648 -65.92 -18.74 104.97
N SER A 649 -65.36 -17.53 104.69
CA SER A 649 -65.23 -16.50 105.76
C SER A 649 -66.58 -15.80 105.98
N GLY A 650 -67.51 -15.75 105.00
CA GLY A 650 -68.87 -15.30 105.18
C GLY A 650 -69.74 -16.25 105.97
N ALA A 651 -69.49 -17.59 105.91
CA ALA A 651 -70.23 -18.61 106.67
C ALA A 651 -69.83 -18.72 108.09
N ARG A 652 -68.83 -17.94 108.53
CA ARG A 652 -68.37 -17.87 109.95
C ARG A 652 -68.89 -16.63 110.71
N LYS A 653 -69.75 -15.85 110.08
CA LYS A 653 -70.45 -14.68 110.67
C LYS A 653 -71.95 -14.73 110.67
N SER A 654 -72.47 -15.90 110.69
CA SER A 654 -73.90 -16.10 110.96
C SER A 654 -74.11 -16.95 112.24
#